data_677ec62168198acb8b17a8af8601b06c
#
_entry.id   677ec62168198acb8b17a8af8601b06c
#
_cell.length_a   1.000
_cell.length_b   1.000
_cell.length_c   1.000
_cell.angle_alpha   90.00
_cell.angle_beta   90.00
_cell.angle_gamma   90.00
#
_symmetry.space_group_name_H-M   'P 1'
#
loop_
_entity.id
_entity.type
_entity.pdbx_description
1 polymer ?
#
loop_
_entity_poly.entity_id
_entity_poly.type
_entity_poly.pdbx_seq_one_letter_code
_entity_poly.pdbx_strand_id
1 'polypeptide(L)'
;MKFTNGFWQTRAGFTPLFAQEAYDIRTDGTSLEVIAPTRVIQGRGDVLNRPALTVTVSSPAEGVARVRIEHWRGTASRPGFELAEGDVGAAEVTESGGVLRTGDLEVRIRQGAPWSLEFWDTSTGTRLTGSGHKAQGYLTGPDGAAYLHEQLDLGVGELVYGLGERFGPFVKNGQTVDVWNADGGTSSEQAYKNVPFYLSSRGYGVLVNDPGLVSFEIGSEAVERVQFSVGGEALEYLVIQGPTKKDVLRRYTGLAGRPSVVPAWSYGLWLTTSFTTSYDEETVNSFIDGFAERELPLSAFHFDCFWMREFQWTDLEWDPRTFPDPEGILARLHERGLHTCVWINPYIAQASPLFAEGREKGYLLRTASGDVWQWDMWVAGMALIDFTNPEATSWFQEKLRVLVRQGVDSFKTDFGERIPSEGVVWADGTDPEAMHNWYTQLYNRAVHEVLEQELGEGRAVLFARSATVGGQSLPVHWGGDNTSSYVSMAETLRGGLSLALGGFGFWAHDIGGFEGTPDPGVFKRWLAFGLLSSHSRLHGSSSVRVPWAFDEEAVEVTRLFTRLKLSLMPYLFAAGAEAASTGVPIMRPMALEFEDDRSAAHLDTQYLLGHDLLVAPVFTEDGTVEFYLPRGTWTSWWTGERTVSTGEWRREVHGFDSLPLYVREG
;
A
#
# COMPACT_ATOMS: atom_id res chain seq x y z
N MET A 1 -8.88 5.45 -16.90
CA MET A 1 -9.33 5.04 -18.27
C MET A 1 -9.24 6.23 -19.21
N LYS A 2 -8.77 6.03 -20.44
CA LYS A 2 -8.68 7.10 -21.44
C LYS A 2 -9.98 7.22 -22.22
N PHE A 3 -10.56 8.41 -22.24
CA PHE A 3 -11.82 8.72 -22.94
C PHE A 3 -11.62 9.51 -24.24
N THR A 4 -10.43 10.06 -24.45
CA THR A 4 -10.12 10.87 -25.63
C THR A 4 -8.92 10.33 -26.41
N ASN A 5 -8.86 10.73 -27.68
CA ASN A 5 -7.70 10.56 -28.55
C ASN A 5 -7.06 11.94 -28.75
N GLY A 6 -5.94 12.17 -28.08
CA GLY A 6 -5.19 13.42 -28.20
C GLY A 6 -5.97 14.66 -27.73
N PHE A 7 -6.72 14.59 -26.62
CA PHE A 7 -7.45 15.70 -26.01
C PHE A 7 -8.64 16.26 -26.84
N TRP A 8 -8.60 16.19 -28.17
CA TRP A 8 -9.59 16.81 -29.06
C TRP A 8 -10.76 15.91 -29.42
N GLN A 9 -10.49 14.62 -29.60
CA GLN A 9 -11.48 13.66 -30.09
C GLN A 9 -11.89 12.69 -29.00
N THR A 10 -13.19 12.58 -28.77
CA THR A 10 -13.72 11.50 -27.94
C THR A 10 -13.50 10.15 -28.62
N ARG A 11 -13.11 9.14 -27.90
CA ARG A 11 -13.00 7.77 -28.41
C ARG A 11 -14.36 7.24 -28.82
N ALA A 12 -14.38 6.44 -29.89
CA ALA A 12 -15.60 5.85 -30.41
C ALA A 12 -16.36 5.06 -29.31
N GLY A 13 -17.67 5.29 -29.23
CA GLY A 13 -18.55 4.66 -28.25
C GLY A 13 -18.70 5.42 -26.94
N PHE A 14 -17.85 6.39 -26.62
CA PHE A 14 -18.04 7.25 -25.44
C PHE A 14 -18.82 8.51 -25.76
N THR A 15 -19.70 8.90 -24.84
CA THR A 15 -20.45 10.15 -24.90
C THR A 15 -20.16 10.96 -23.64
N PRO A 16 -19.25 11.95 -23.69
CA PRO A 16 -18.93 12.78 -22.55
C PRO A 16 -19.89 13.97 -22.42
N LEU A 17 -20.26 14.28 -21.18
CA LEU A 17 -21.05 15.44 -20.79
C LEU A 17 -20.34 16.13 -19.61
N PHE A 18 -19.75 17.29 -19.87
CA PHE A 18 -18.92 18.02 -18.91
C PHE A 18 -19.71 19.11 -18.19
N ALA A 19 -19.41 19.34 -16.92
CA ALA A 19 -19.87 20.51 -16.19
C ALA A 19 -19.50 21.81 -16.94
N GLN A 20 -20.46 22.69 -17.17
CA GLN A 20 -20.25 23.92 -17.94
C GLN A 20 -20.24 25.16 -17.05
N GLU A 21 -20.98 25.15 -15.95
CA GLU A 21 -21.09 26.27 -15.02
C GLU A 21 -21.48 25.80 -13.62
N ALA A 22 -21.23 26.62 -12.61
CA ALA A 22 -21.86 26.52 -11.31
C ALA A 22 -23.14 27.34 -11.34
N TYR A 23 -24.28 26.70 -11.62
CA TYR A 23 -25.56 27.37 -11.85
C TYR A 23 -26.20 27.87 -10.55
N ASP A 24 -26.20 27.02 -9.51
CA ASP A 24 -26.75 27.34 -8.20
C ASP A 24 -25.77 26.83 -7.13
N ILE A 25 -25.40 27.72 -6.22
CA ILE A 25 -24.48 27.38 -5.11
C ILE A 25 -25.22 27.66 -3.81
N ARG A 26 -25.27 26.66 -2.94
CA ARG A 26 -25.89 26.70 -1.62
C ARG A 26 -24.90 26.34 -0.54
N THR A 27 -25.17 26.79 0.68
CA THR A 27 -24.37 26.41 1.85
C THR A 27 -25.28 26.21 3.07
N ASP A 28 -24.88 25.31 3.94
CA ASP A 28 -25.38 25.14 5.31
C ASP A 28 -24.46 25.79 6.36
N GLY A 29 -23.39 26.47 5.91
CA GLY A 29 -22.35 27.09 6.73
C GLY A 29 -21.09 26.24 6.91
N THR A 30 -21.16 24.92 6.64
CA THR A 30 -20.03 23.98 6.77
C THR A 30 -19.67 23.32 5.44
N SER A 31 -20.61 23.26 4.53
CA SER A 31 -20.43 22.67 3.20
C SER A 31 -20.99 23.56 2.09
N LEU A 32 -20.58 23.27 0.85
CA LEU A 32 -21.13 23.85 -0.37
C LEU A 32 -21.82 22.76 -1.18
N GLU A 33 -23.03 23.00 -1.64
CA GLU A 33 -23.73 22.18 -2.65
C GLU A 33 -23.88 23.02 -3.93
N VAL A 34 -23.45 22.44 -5.06
CA VAL A 34 -23.43 23.13 -6.36
C VAL A 34 -24.17 22.29 -7.39
N ILE A 35 -25.11 22.93 -8.10
CA ILE A 35 -25.71 22.35 -9.30
C ILE A 35 -24.87 22.76 -10.52
N ALA A 36 -24.23 21.76 -11.14
CA ALA A 36 -23.33 21.93 -12.29
C ALA A 36 -23.94 21.27 -13.55
N PRO A 37 -24.75 22.00 -14.34
CA PRO A 37 -25.36 21.49 -15.56
C PRO A 37 -24.30 21.22 -16.65
N THR A 38 -24.59 20.26 -17.52
CA THR A 38 -23.72 19.90 -18.65
C THR A 38 -23.91 20.80 -19.89
N ARG A 39 -24.62 21.91 -19.74
CA ARG A 39 -24.71 23.04 -20.67
C ARG A 39 -24.89 24.33 -19.90
N VAL A 40 -24.55 25.46 -20.52
CA VAL A 40 -24.83 26.77 -19.95
C VAL A 40 -26.33 27.04 -20.02
N ILE A 41 -26.94 27.45 -18.91
CA ILE A 41 -28.37 27.74 -18.79
C ILE A 41 -28.64 29.21 -19.10
N GLN A 42 -29.22 29.48 -20.26
CA GLN A 42 -29.63 30.84 -20.68
C GLN A 42 -31.12 31.11 -20.42
N GLY A 43 -31.90 30.04 -20.32
CA GLY A 43 -33.33 30.14 -20.08
C GLY A 43 -33.91 28.89 -19.44
N ARG A 44 -35.13 28.98 -18.91
CA ARG A 44 -35.78 27.87 -18.17
C ARG A 44 -35.86 26.55 -18.95
N GLY A 45 -35.95 26.60 -20.28
CA GLY A 45 -36.00 25.41 -21.14
C GLY A 45 -34.66 24.67 -21.25
N ASP A 46 -33.55 25.31 -20.92
CA ASP A 46 -32.23 24.72 -21.04
C ASP A 46 -31.92 23.63 -19.98
N VAL A 47 -32.74 23.58 -18.92
CA VAL A 47 -32.65 22.55 -17.89
C VAL A 47 -33.24 21.20 -18.34
N LEU A 48 -33.94 21.16 -19.47
CA LEU A 48 -34.63 19.97 -19.93
C LEU A 48 -33.70 19.00 -20.71
N ASN A 49 -33.91 17.71 -20.50
CA ASN A 49 -33.26 16.62 -21.26
C ASN A 49 -31.71 16.64 -21.24
N ARG A 50 -31.15 17.11 -20.16
CA ARG A 50 -29.67 17.13 -19.94
C ARG A 50 -29.33 16.73 -18.51
N PRO A 51 -28.25 15.95 -18.30
CA PRO A 51 -27.71 15.74 -16.98
C PRO A 51 -27.25 17.05 -16.34
N ALA A 52 -27.42 17.11 -15.03
CA ALA A 52 -26.75 18.07 -14.17
C ALA A 52 -26.03 17.29 -13.06
N LEU A 53 -24.79 17.64 -12.79
CA LEU A 53 -24.03 17.05 -11.70
C LEU A 53 -24.34 17.85 -10.43
N THR A 54 -24.47 17.15 -9.31
CA THR A 54 -24.46 17.77 -7.99
C THR A 54 -23.06 17.61 -7.42
N VAL A 55 -22.43 18.73 -7.07
CA VAL A 55 -21.09 18.73 -6.48
C VAL A 55 -21.17 19.22 -5.05
N THR A 56 -20.80 18.37 -4.10
CA THR A 56 -20.74 18.74 -2.69
C THR A 56 -19.29 18.90 -2.27
N VAL A 57 -18.96 20.01 -1.61
CA VAL A 57 -17.62 20.26 -1.05
C VAL A 57 -17.74 20.45 0.44
N SER A 58 -17.03 19.63 1.21
CA SER A 58 -17.01 19.64 2.67
C SER A 58 -15.58 19.42 3.21
N SER A 59 -15.39 19.45 4.51
CA SER A 59 -14.09 19.25 5.13
C SER A 59 -14.19 18.27 6.31
N PRO A 60 -13.67 17.03 6.17
CA PRO A 60 -13.67 16.06 7.27
C PRO A 60 -12.61 16.35 8.34
N ALA A 61 -11.54 17.08 7.99
CA ALA A 61 -10.45 17.43 8.88
C ALA A 61 -9.75 18.71 8.41
N GLU A 62 -9.03 19.38 9.30
CA GLU A 62 -8.27 20.58 8.99
C GLU A 62 -7.27 20.36 7.84
N GLY A 63 -7.30 21.23 6.83
CA GLY A 63 -6.47 21.15 5.64
C GLY A 63 -6.86 20.04 4.66
N VAL A 64 -8.08 19.50 4.78
CA VAL A 64 -8.63 18.46 3.91
C VAL A 64 -9.97 18.92 3.31
N ALA A 65 -10.08 18.93 1.99
CA ALA A 65 -11.32 19.17 1.28
C ALA A 65 -11.81 17.85 0.65
N ARG A 66 -13.05 17.48 0.93
CA ARG A 66 -13.78 16.38 0.30
C ARG A 66 -14.64 16.93 -0.80
N VAL A 67 -14.54 16.39 -1.99
CA VAL A 67 -15.39 16.71 -3.14
C VAL A 67 -16.12 15.44 -3.56
N ARG A 68 -17.47 15.52 -3.57
CA ARG A 68 -18.34 14.45 -4.03
C ARG A 68 -19.14 14.93 -5.22
N ILE A 69 -19.09 14.19 -6.31
CA ILE A 69 -19.77 14.44 -7.58
C ILE A 69 -20.82 13.36 -7.78
N GLU A 70 -22.06 13.73 -7.98
CA GLU A 70 -23.17 12.80 -8.19
C GLU A 70 -23.95 13.16 -9.44
N HIS A 71 -24.21 12.17 -10.28
CA HIS A 71 -25.16 12.28 -11.39
C HIS A 71 -26.57 11.92 -10.91
N TRP A 72 -26.73 10.75 -10.27
CA TRP A 72 -28.01 10.32 -9.72
C TRP A 72 -27.90 10.02 -8.21
N ARG A 73 -28.82 10.59 -7.44
CA ARG A 73 -28.91 10.36 -5.98
C ARG A 73 -29.69 9.11 -5.58
N GLY A 74 -30.32 8.44 -6.52
CA GLY A 74 -31.14 7.24 -6.26
C GLY A 74 -30.39 5.92 -6.42
N THR A 75 -29.11 5.95 -6.78
CA THR A 75 -28.26 4.75 -6.84
C THR A 75 -27.93 4.25 -5.45
N ALA A 76 -27.79 2.92 -5.32
CA ALA A 76 -27.28 2.33 -4.08
C ALA A 76 -25.91 2.94 -3.75
N SER A 77 -25.71 3.24 -2.47
CA SER A 77 -24.41 3.75 -2.00
C SER A 77 -23.35 2.66 -2.24
N ARG A 78 -22.31 2.99 -3.00
CA ARG A 78 -21.11 2.17 -3.03
C ARG A 78 -20.32 2.38 -1.73
N PRO A 79 -19.71 1.37 -1.15
CA PRO A 79 -18.85 1.56 0.01
C PRO A 79 -17.68 2.45 -0.40
N GLY A 80 -17.33 3.41 0.45
CA GLY A 80 -16.04 4.10 0.42
C GLY A 80 -15.07 3.41 1.37
N PHE A 81 -13.83 3.88 1.37
CA PHE A 81 -12.89 3.50 2.42
C PHE A 81 -13.35 4.06 3.77
N GLU A 82 -13.02 3.37 4.85
CA GLU A 82 -13.31 3.83 6.20
C GLU A 82 -12.35 4.96 6.59
N LEU A 83 -12.80 6.18 6.37
CA LEU A 83 -12.05 7.39 6.72
C LEU A 83 -12.64 8.03 7.97
N ALA A 84 -11.80 8.71 8.74
CA ALA A 84 -12.27 9.49 9.88
C ALA A 84 -13.26 10.56 9.40
N GLU A 85 -14.40 10.64 10.08
CA GLU A 85 -15.46 11.58 9.77
C GLU A 85 -15.33 12.86 10.61
N GLY A 86 -15.71 13.99 10.03
CA GLY A 86 -15.74 15.29 10.68
C GLY A 86 -16.41 16.32 9.79
N ASP A 87 -16.66 17.49 10.36
CA ASP A 87 -17.22 18.64 9.67
C ASP A 87 -16.62 19.91 10.28
N VAL A 88 -15.42 20.24 9.80
CA VAL A 88 -14.63 21.37 10.31
C VAL A 88 -14.51 22.52 9.30
N GLY A 89 -15.21 22.45 8.16
CA GLY A 89 -15.22 23.48 7.15
C GLY A 89 -16.01 24.71 7.55
N ALA A 90 -15.57 25.88 7.08
CA ALA A 90 -16.35 27.12 7.09
C ALA A 90 -16.68 27.52 5.66
N ALA A 91 -17.95 27.42 5.29
CA ALA A 91 -18.43 27.67 3.95
C ALA A 91 -19.26 28.94 3.87
N GLU A 92 -19.05 29.72 2.82
CA GLU A 92 -19.80 30.93 2.52
C GLU A 92 -20.12 31.02 1.02
N VAL A 93 -21.23 31.68 0.69
CA VAL A 93 -21.65 31.99 -0.69
C VAL A 93 -21.72 33.48 -0.84
N THR A 94 -21.11 34.00 -1.90
CA THR A 94 -21.10 35.41 -2.29
C THR A 94 -21.64 35.57 -3.72
N GLU A 95 -21.74 36.79 -4.21
CA GLU A 95 -22.10 37.04 -5.61
C GLU A 95 -21.08 36.48 -6.61
N SER A 96 -19.82 36.32 -6.20
CA SER A 96 -18.72 35.76 -7.02
C SER A 96 -18.66 34.25 -7.02
N GLY A 97 -19.29 33.59 -6.05
CA GLY A 97 -19.28 32.10 -5.93
C GLY A 97 -19.26 31.59 -4.50
N GLY A 98 -18.94 30.33 -4.35
CA GLY A 98 -18.77 29.63 -3.06
C GLY A 98 -17.31 29.53 -2.64
N VAL A 99 -17.08 29.65 -1.34
CA VAL A 99 -15.76 29.45 -0.73
C VAL A 99 -15.91 28.55 0.49
N LEU A 100 -15.04 27.54 0.59
CA LEU A 100 -14.91 26.70 1.79
C LEU A 100 -13.48 26.84 2.32
N ARG A 101 -13.32 27.08 3.62
CA ARG A 101 -12.02 27.21 4.31
C ARG A 101 -11.87 26.14 5.38
N THR A 102 -10.66 25.56 5.44
CA THR A 102 -10.28 24.59 6.45
C THR A 102 -8.77 24.65 6.70
N GLY A 103 -8.35 25.17 7.85
CA GLY A 103 -6.93 25.53 8.08
C GLY A 103 -6.42 26.48 7.00
N ASP A 104 -5.29 26.15 6.40
CA ASP A 104 -4.68 26.92 5.31
C ASP A 104 -5.21 26.52 3.90
N LEU A 105 -6.12 25.55 3.81
CA LEU A 105 -6.75 25.17 2.54
C LEU A 105 -8.01 25.97 2.30
N GLU A 106 -8.10 26.61 1.13
CA GLU A 106 -9.29 27.27 0.64
C GLU A 106 -9.74 26.69 -0.69
N VAL A 107 -11.01 26.29 -0.76
CA VAL A 107 -11.66 25.83 -2.00
C VAL A 107 -12.52 26.95 -2.54
N ARG A 108 -12.35 27.28 -3.80
CA ARG A 108 -13.10 28.33 -4.50
C ARG A 108 -13.89 27.77 -5.66
N ILE A 109 -15.19 28.07 -5.72
CA ILE A 109 -16.07 27.74 -6.84
C ILE A 109 -16.63 29.04 -7.39
N ARG A 110 -16.35 29.32 -8.66
CA ARG A 110 -16.83 30.53 -9.30
C ARG A 110 -18.28 30.38 -9.73
N GLN A 111 -19.14 31.36 -9.43
CA GLN A 111 -20.53 31.42 -9.91
C GLN A 111 -20.59 31.55 -11.43
N GLY A 112 -21.47 30.79 -12.08
CA GLY A 112 -21.73 30.85 -13.51
C GLY A 112 -20.70 30.13 -14.38
N ALA A 113 -20.65 30.49 -15.65
CA ALA A 113 -19.78 29.87 -16.65
C ALA A 113 -18.47 30.65 -16.83
N PRO A 114 -17.39 29.94 -17.25
CA PRO A 114 -17.24 28.52 -17.35
C PRO A 114 -17.03 27.86 -15.97
N TRP A 115 -17.26 26.54 -15.87
CA TRP A 115 -16.97 25.76 -14.65
C TRP A 115 -15.56 26.02 -14.13
N SER A 116 -15.45 26.24 -12.81
CA SER A 116 -14.17 26.46 -12.15
C SER A 116 -14.25 26.07 -10.67
N LEU A 117 -13.44 25.11 -10.27
CA LEU A 117 -13.20 24.67 -8.89
C LEU A 117 -11.70 24.75 -8.65
N GLU A 118 -11.24 25.46 -7.63
CA GLU A 118 -9.84 25.70 -7.36
C GLU A 118 -9.49 25.43 -5.90
N PHE A 119 -8.28 24.89 -5.66
CA PHE A 119 -7.71 24.63 -4.35
C PHE A 119 -6.50 25.53 -4.13
N TRP A 120 -6.52 26.28 -3.03
CA TRP A 120 -5.53 27.29 -2.72
C TRP A 120 -4.90 27.04 -1.35
N ASP A 121 -3.61 27.19 -1.25
CA ASP A 121 -2.89 27.35 0.01
C ASP A 121 -2.88 28.84 0.37
N THR A 122 -3.62 29.21 1.42
CA THR A 122 -3.76 30.62 1.84
C THR A 122 -2.54 31.14 2.58
N SER A 123 -1.73 30.24 3.17
CA SER A 123 -0.51 30.63 3.87
C SER A 123 0.57 31.15 2.91
N THR A 124 0.62 30.60 1.70
CA THR A 124 1.55 31.01 0.64
C THR A 124 0.92 31.83 -0.46
N GLY A 125 -0.43 31.87 -0.51
CA GLY A 125 -1.19 32.49 -1.60
C GLY A 125 -1.07 31.72 -2.93
N THR A 126 -0.71 30.43 -2.89
CA THR A 126 -0.45 29.60 -4.06
C THR A 126 -1.66 28.75 -4.43
N ARG A 127 -2.04 28.75 -5.71
CA ARG A 127 -3.00 27.80 -6.25
C ARG A 127 -2.33 26.43 -6.35
N LEU A 128 -2.85 25.44 -5.62
CA LEU A 128 -2.33 24.08 -5.60
C LEU A 128 -2.72 23.33 -6.88
N THR A 129 -4.01 23.25 -7.15
CA THR A 129 -4.58 22.60 -8.33
C THR A 129 -6.00 23.11 -8.58
N GLY A 130 -6.71 22.57 -9.56
CA GLY A 130 -8.10 22.86 -9.81
C GLY A 130 -8.68 22.13 -11.00
N SER A 131 -9.99 22.23 -11.13
CA SER A 131 -10.83 21.63 -12.16
C SER A 131 -11.50 22.73 -12.99
N GLY A 132 -11.32 22.67 -14.30
CA GLY A 132 -11.81 23.71 -15.21
C GLY A 132 -12.54 23.16 -16.43
N HIS A 133 -12.24 23.73 -17.59
CA HIS A 133 -12.89 23.33 -18.84
C HIS A 133 -12.70 21.86 -19.19
N LYS A 134 -13.81 21.13 -19.37
CA LYS A 134 -13.86 19.67 -19.64
C LYS A 134 -13.21 18.79 -18.57
N ALA A 135 -13.00 19.29 -17.38
CA ALA A 135 -12.30 18.58 -16.34
C ALA A 135 -13.22 17.60 -15.60
N GLN A 136 -14.42 18.06 -15.25
CA GLN A 136 -15.39 17.26 -14.51
C GLN A 136 -16.48 16.76 -15.46
N GLY A 137 -16.70 15.43 -15.51
CA GLY A 137 -17.60 14.86 -16.49
C GLY A 137 -18.30 13.58 -16.09
N TYR A 138 -19.47 13.40 -16.68
CA TYR A 138 -20.23 12.17 -16.75
C TYR A 138 -20.11 11.62 -18.16
N LEU A 139 -19.81 10.32 -18.28
CA LEU A 139 -19.62 9.65 -19.56
C LEU A 139 -20.44 8.36 -19.62
N THR A 140 -21.00 8.08 -20.80
CA THR A 140 -21.55 6.76 -21.10
C THR A 140 -20.62 6.02 -22.06
N GLY A 141 -20.32 4.77 -21.75
CA GLY A 141 -19.49 3.88 -22.56
C GLY A 141 -20.24 3.18 -23.67
N PRO A 142 -19.54 2.41 -24.53
CA PRO A 142 -20.11 1.68 -25.66
C PRO A 142 -21.16 0.63 -25.26
N ASP A 143 -21.04 0.07 -24.06
CA ASP A 143 -21.93 -0.91 -23.46
C ASP A 143 -23.06 -0.28 -22.63
N GLY A 144 -23.13 1.06 -22.58
CA GLY A 144 -24.06 1.81 -21.76
C GLY A 144 -23.62 1.99 -20.32
N ALA A 145 -22.43 1.53 -19.94
CA ALA A 145 -21.88 1.75 -18.60
C ALA A 145 -21.63 3.25 -18.35
N ALA A 146 -21.92 3.67 -17.12
CA ALA A 146 -21.70 5.04 -16.66
C ALA A 146 -20.30 5.19 -16.04
N TYR A 147 -19.69 6.33 -16.25
CA TYR A 147 -18.43 6.72 -15.64
C TYR A 147 -18.49 8.16 -15.17
N LEU A 148 -17.85 8.44 -14.04
CA LEU A 148 -17.51 9.79 -13.62
C LEU A 148 -16.00 9.96 -13.65
N HIS A 149 -15.56 11.13 -14.08
CA HIS A 149 -14.16 11.51 -14.05
C HIS A 149 -13.97 12.93 -13.54
N GLU A 150 -12.80 13.16 -12.99
CA GLU A 150 -12.27 14.48 -12.66
C GLU A 150 -10.87 14.61 -13.25
N GLN A 151 -10.51 15.82 -13.66
CA GLN A 151 -9.18 16.19 -14.10
C GLN A 151 -8.69 17.38 -13.28
N LEU A 152 -7.65 17.16 -12.50
CA LEU A 152 -6.97 18.20 -11.74
C LEU A 152 -5.73 18.69 -12.47
N ASP A 153 -5.55 20.01 -12.52
CA ASP A 153 -4.45 20.65 -13.23
C ASP A 153 -3.09 20.24 -12.63
N LEU A 154 -2.12 19.95 -13.51
CA LEU A 154 -0.71 19.82 -13.19
C LEU A 154 0.03 21.10 -13.55
N GLY A 155 0.81 21.62 -12.62
CA GLY A 155 1.67 22.78 -12.86
C GLY A 155 2.95 22.43 -13.63
N VAL A 156 3.62 23.45 -14.14
CA VAL A 156 4.91 23.27 -14.83
C VAL A 156 5.95 22.69 -13.87
N GLY A 157 6.52 21.54 -14.26
CA GLY A 157 7.54 20.84 -13.46
C GLY A 157 7.01 20.11 -12.23
N GLU A 158 5.69 20.03 -12.07
CA GLU A 158 5.05 19.28 -10.99
C GLU A 158 5.21 17.78 -11.21
N LEU A 159 5.58 17.07 -10.15
CA LEU A 159 5.79 15.63 -10.14
C LEU A 159 4.76 14.95 -9.24
N VAL A 160 4.33 13.76 -9.66
CA VAL A 160 3.34 12.94 -8.96
C VAL A 160 3.96 11.61 -8.54
N TYR A 161 3.67 11.18 -7.31
CA TYR A 161 4.20 9.97 -6.69
C TYR A 161 3.08 9.14 -6.05
N GLY A 162 3.38 7.89 -5.64
CA GLY A 162 2.47 7.05 -4.87
C GLY A 162 1.67 6.08 -5.72
N LEU A 163 0.36 5.96 -5.49
CA LEU A 163 -0.58 5.00 -6.08
C LEU A 163 -0.30 3.54 -5.66
N GLY A 164 0.21 3.34 -4.46
CA GLY A 164 0.52 2.02 -3.90
C GLY A 164 1.92 1.52 -4.23
N GLU A 165 2.12 0.19 -4.14
CA GLU A 165 3.39 -0.47 -4.40
C GLU A 165 3.59 -0.63 -5.91
N ARG A 166 4.39 0.25 -6.51
CA ARG A 166 4.57 0.30 -7.96
C ARG A 166 6.02 0.00 -8.33
N PHE A 167 6.23 -1.09 -9.04
CA PHE A 167 7.55 -1.58 -9.47
C PHE A 167 8.09 -0.85 -10.70
N GLY A 168 7.23 -0.21 -11.48
CA GLY A 168 7.57 0.66 -12.60
C GLY A 168 8.14 2.03 -12.16
N PRO A 169 8.31 3.01 -13.07
CA PRO A 169 8.96 4.28 -12.75
C PRO A 169 8.41 4.97 -11.51
N PHE A 170 9.30 5.49 -10.66
CA PHE A 170 8.96 6.07 -9.36
C PHE A 170 8.08 7.32 -9.48
N VAL A 171 8.45 8.24 -10.37
CA VAL A 171 7.61 9.39 -10.76
C VAL A 171 6.53 8.92 -11.73
N LYS A 172 5.28 9.28 -11.46
CA LYS A 172 4.12 8.75 -12.20
C LYS A 172 3.71 9.56 -13.43
N ASN A 173 4.30 10.74 -13.65
CA ASN A 173 4.01 11.57 -14.83
C ASN A 173 4.20 10.79 -16.14
N GLY A 174 3.22 10.86 -17.03
CA GLY A 174 3.19 10.12 -18.31
C GLY A 174 2.63 8.70 -18.21
N GLN A 175 2.23 8.23 -17.02
CA GLN A 175 1.71 6.87 -16.81
C GLN A 175 0.18 6.84 -16.75
N THR A 176 -0.36 5.70 -17.18
CA THR A 176 -1.69 5.22 -16.82
C THR A 176 -1.53 4.23 -15.68
N VAL A 177 -2.31 4.35 -14.62
CA VAL A 177 -2.27 3.45 -13.46
C VAL A 177 -3.68 3.04 -13.08
N ASP A 178 -3.97 1.76 -13.21
CA ASP A 178 -5.21 1.17 -12.71
C ASP A 178 -4.98 0.68 -11.26
N VAL A 179 -5.84 1.14 -10.35
CA VAL A 179 -5.84 0.73 -8.95
C VAL A 179 -6.68 -0.53 -8.82
N TRP A 180 -6.02 -1.68 -8.95
CA TRP A 180 -6.64 -2.99 -8.94
C TRP A 180 -5.67 -4.02 -8.38
N ASN A 181 -6.01 -4.63 -7.25
CA ASN A 181 -5.15 -5.62 -6.61
C ASN A 181 -5.05 -6.87 -7.48
N ALA A 182 -3.82 -7.27 -7.82
CA ALA A 182 -3.55 -8.42 -8.67
C ALA A 182 -2.26 -9.13 -8.25
N ASP A 183 -2.24 -10.44 -8.47
CA ASP A 183 -1.07 -11.29 -8.26
C ASP A 183 -0.26 -11.36 -9.56
N GLY A 184 0.57 -10.37 -9.78
CA GLY A 184 1.36 -10.21 -11.00
C GLY A 184 2.88 -10.32 -10.81
N GLY A 185 3.33 -10.68 -9.60
CA GLY A 185 4.75 -10.59 -9.25
C GLY A 185 5.21 -9.14 -9.09
N THR A 186 6.52 -8.90 -9.16
CA THR A 186 7.12 -7.58 -8.88
C THR A 186 7.72 -6.90 -10.11
N SER A 187 7.44 -7.39 -11.31
CA SER A 187 8.10 -6.94 -12.56
C SER A 187 7.13 -6.45 -13.64
N SER A 188 5.92 -6.04 -13.25
CA SER A 188 4.91 -5.50 -14.18
C SER A 188 4.18 -4.30 -13.57
N GLU A 189 3.18 -3.77 -14.28
CA GLU A 189 2.27 -2.75 -13.76
C GLU A 189 1.29 -3.27 -12.70
N GLN A 190 1.13 -4.57 -12.58
CA GLN A 190 0.29 -5.18 -11.56
C GLN A 190 0.95 -5.11 -10.19
N ALA A 191 0.14 -5.02 -9.15
CA ALA A 191 0.61 -4.93 -7.78
C ALA A 191 -0.37 -5.58 -6.81
N TYR A 192 0.16 -6.13 -5.73
CA TYR A 192 -0.62 -6.69 -4.62
C TYR A 192 -1.24 -5.61 -3.72
N LYS A 193 -0.68 -4.40 -3.74
CA LYS A 193 -1.07 -3.27 -2.87
C LYS A 193 -1.32 -2.03 -3.71
N ASN A 194 -2.59 -1.75 -3.91
CA ASN A 194 -3.06 -0.62 -4.68
C ASN A 194 -3.75 0.38 -3.77
N VAL A 195 -3.28 1.62 -3.80
CA VAL A 195 -3.80 2.72 -2.97
C VAL A 195 -4.13 3.89 -3.91
N PRO A 196 -5.40 4.29 -4.05
CA PRO A 196 -5.80 5.40 -4.93
C PRO A 196 -5.46 6.77 -4.33
N PHE A 197 -4.23 6.90 -3.84
CA PHE A 197 -3.69 8.12 -3.23
C PHE A 197 -2.38 8.48 -3.90
N TYR A 198 -2.30 9.73 -4.37
CA TYR A 198 -1.05 10.29 -4.89
C TYR A 198 -0.59 11.53 -4.13
N LEU A 199 0.72 11.75 -4.13
CA LEU A 199 1.38 12.94 -3.62
C LEU A 199 1.88 13.81 -4.78
N SER A 200 1.62 15.11 -4.69
CA SER A 200 2.21 16.12 -5.58
C SER A 200 3.47 16.73 -4.95
N SER A 201 4.43 17.10 -5.81
CA SER A 201 5.58 17.91 -5.41
C SER A 201 5.23 19.35 -4.99
N ARG A 202 3.95 19.73 -5.05
CA ARG A 202 3.46 21.08 -4.70
C ARG A 202 2.79 21.17 -3.32
N GLY A 203 3.01 20.19 -2.44
CA GLY A 203 2.47 20.24 -1.08
C GLY A 203 0.98 19.91 -0.97
N TYR A 204 0.51 18.98 -1.79
CA TYR A 204 -0.81 18.38 -1.64
C TYR A 204 -0.81 16.91 -2.05
N GLY A 205 -1.81 16.18 -1.60
CA GLY A 205 -2.13 14.83 -2.07
C GLY A 205 -3.60 14.72 -2.44
N VAL A 206 -3.93 13.70 -3.23
CA VAL A 206 -5.32 13.40 -3.60
C VAL A 206 -5.61 11.94 -3.35
N LEU A 207 -6.65 11.67 -2.58
CA LEU A 207 -7.22 10.34 -2.36
C LEU A 207 -8.55 10.25 -3.11
N VAL A 208 -8.70 9.25 -3.98
CA VAL A 208 -10.01 8.88 -4.54
C VAL A 208 -10.66 7.88 -3.60
N ASN A 209 -11.83 8.21 -3.06
CA ASN A 209 -12.52 7.38 -2.06
C ASN A 209 -13.47 6.38 -2.74
N ASP A 210 -12.89 5.50 -3.54
CA ASP A 210 -13.61 4.39 -4.18
C ASP A 210 -12.74 3.13 -4.12
N PRO A 211 -13.21 2.03 -3.50
CA PRO A 211 -12.48 0.77 -3.45
C PRO A 211 -12.62 -0.10 -4.71
N GLY A 212 -13.46 0.29 -5.66
CA GLY A 212 -13.55 -0.34 -6.98
C GLY A 212 -12.37 0.01 -7.88
N LEU A 213 -12.52 -0.21 -9.18
CA LEU A 213 -11.51 0.16 -10.16
C LEU A 213 -11.40 1.68 -10.29
N VAL A 214 -10.31 2.25 -9.84
CA VAL A 214 -9.94 3.65 -10.09
C VAL A 214 -8.83 3.68 -11.12
N SER A 215 -9.07 4.34 -12.25
CA SER A 215 -8.07 4.50 -13.31
C SER A 215 -7.51 5.92 -13.29
N PHE A 216 -6.17 6.03 -13.18
CA PHE A 216 -5.44 7.29 -13.20
C PHE A 216 -4.71 7.50 -14.52
N GLU A 217 -4.86 8.69 -15.09
CA GLU A 217 -4.12 9.17 -16.25
C GLU A 217 -3.27 10.37 -15.82
N ILE A 218 -2.01 10.13 -15.48
CA ILE A 218 -1.12 11.15 -14.92
C ILE A 218 -0.34 11.83 -16.05
N GLY A 219 -0.92 12.86 -16.65
CA GLY A 219 -0.33 13.50 -17.82
C GLY A 219 -0.26 12.60 -19.07
N SER A 220 -1.00 11.49 -19.08
CA SER A 220 -0.97 10.50 -20.16
C SER A 220 -2.12 10.64 -21.17
N GLU A 221 -3.23 11.26 -20.80
CA GLU A 221 -4.32 11.67 -21.70
C GLU A 221 -4.24 13.17 -22.01
N ALA A 222 -4.16 14.01 -20.99
CA ALA A 222 -3.83 15.44 -21.10
C ALA A 222 -2.57 15.70 -20.29
N VAL A 223 -1.49 16.18 -20.93
CA VAL A 223 -0.16 16.30 -20.29
C VAL A 223 -0.12 17.27 -19.11
N GLU A 224 -1.09 18.19 -19.05
CA GLU A 224 -1.22 19.22 -18.02
C GLU A 224 -2.22 18.83 -16.92
N ARG A 225 -2.64 17.54 -16.84
CA ARG A 225 -3.68 17.10 -15.91
C ARG A 225 -3.39 15.72 -15.32
N VAL A 226 -3.86 15.53 -14.09
CA VAL A 226 -4.12 14.19 -13.53
C VAL A 226 -5.61 13.93 -13.66
N GLN A 227 -5.97 12.97 -14.50
CA GLN A 227 -7.34 12.47 -14.58
C GLN A 227 -7.48 11.23 -13.72
N PHE A 228 -8.59 11.12 -13.02
CA PHE A 228 -9.02 9.87 -12.40
C PHE A 228 -10.49 9.61 -12.72
N SER A 229 -10.83 8.34 -12.87
CA SER A 229 -12.18 7.92 -13.27
C SER A 229 -12.60 6.65 -12.54
N VAL A 230 -13.89 6.57 -12.27
CA VAL A 230 -14.57 5.42 -11.63
C VAL A 230 -15.81 5.04 -12.44
N GLY A 231 -16.21 3.79 -12.35
CA GLY A 231 -17.50 3.33 -12.85
C GLY A 231 -18.66 3.77 -11.96
N GLY A 232 -19.84 4.03 -12.54
CA GLY A 232 -21.05 4.34 -11.80
C GLY A 232 -21.45 5.81 -11.84
N GLU A 233 -22.26 6.22 -10.85
CA GLU A 233 -23.01 7.48 -10.85
C GLU A 233 -22.52 8.47 -9.77
N ALA A 234 -21.47 8.12 -9.03
CA ALA A 234 -20.84 8.96 -8.02
C ALA A 234 -19.32 8.82 -8.04
N LEU A 235 -18.62 9.92 -7.73
CA LEU A 235 -17.17 9.98 -7.55
C LEU A 235 -16.89 10.85 -6.34
N GLU A 236 -16.11 10.35 -5.39
CA GLU A 236 -15.65 11.11 -4.25
C GLU A 236 -14.12 11.12 -4.20
N TYR A 237 -13.55 12.30 -3.95
CA TYR A 237 -12.11 12.44 -3.72
C TYR A 237 -11.81 13.49 -2.66
N LEU A 238 -10.64 13.37 -2.06
CA LEU A 238 -10.16 14.30 -1.05
C LEU A 238 -8.87 14.97 -1.53
N VAL A 239 -8.80 16.30 -1.41
CA VAL A 239 -7.57 17.06 -1.60
C VAL A 239 -7.01 17.39 -0.21
N ILE A 240 -5.80 16.94 0.05
CA ILE A 240 -5.12 17.02 1.34
C ILE A 240 -3.93 17.96 1.19
N GLN A 241 -4.01 19.15 1.77
CA GLN A 241 -2.95 20.15 1.76
C GLN A 241 -1.94 19.88 2.88
N GLY A 242 -0.70 20.22 2.66
CA GLY A 242 0.35 20.23 3.68
C GLY A 242 1.56 21.04 3.21
N PRO A 243 2.19 21.83 4.09
CA PRO A 243 3.39 22.61 3.71
C PRO A 243 4.51 21.72 3.18
N THR A 244 4.59 20.48 3.66
CA THR A 244 5.53 19.44 3.21
C THR A 244 4.79 18.15 2.85
N LYS A 245 5.43 17.28 2.08
CA LYS A 245 4.89 15.93 1.80
C LYS A 245 4.68 15.11 3.07
N LYS A 246 5.52 15.30 4.09
CA LYS A 246 5.33 14.68 5.41
C LYS A 246 4.07 15.17 6.10
N ASP A 247 3.72 16.43 5.97
CA ASP A 247 2.47 16.97 6.53
C ASP A 247 1.25 16.42 5.79
N VAL A 248 1.33 16.26 4.47
CA VAL A 248 0.30 15.58 3.69
C VAL A 248 0.12 14.13 4.15
N LEU A 249 1.21 13.37 4.33
CA LEU A 249 1.15 11.99 4.86
C LEU A 249 0.57 11.95 6.28
N ARG A 250 0.93 12.90 7.14
CA ARG A 250 0.39 13.00 8.51
C ARG A 250 -1.13 13.20 8.49
N ARG A 251 -1.64 14.06 7.62
CA ARG A 251 -3.08 14.30 7.47
C ARG A 251 -3.78 13.10 6.83
N TYR A 252 -3.21 12.55 5.76
CA TYR A 252 -3.75 11.35 5.10
C TYR A 252 -3.88 10.17 6.07
N THR A 253 -2.80 9.83 6.79
CA THR A 253 -2.84 8.74 7.76
C THR A 253 -3.68 9.04 8.99
N GLY A 254 -3.88 10.30 9.32
CA GLY A 254 -4.85 10.73 10.33
C GLY A 254 -6.30 10.43 9.95
N LEU A 255 -6.61 10.41 8.65
CA LEU A 255 -7.93 10.05 8.12
C LEU A 255 -8.07 8.54 7.91
N ALA A 256 -7.08 7.91 7.29
CA ALA A 256 -7.14 6.54 6.80
C ALA A 256 -6.55 5.49 7.77
N GLY A 257 -6.06 5.90 8.92
CA GLY A 257 -5.40 5.05 9.91
C GLY A 257 -3.88 5.19 9.88
N ARG A 258 -3.29 5.32 11.08
CA ARG A 258 -1.83 5.34 11.27
C ARG A 258 -1.29 3.94 11.44
N PRO A 259 -0.03 3.68 11.05
CA PRO A 259 0.62 2.42 11.37
C PRO A 259 0.58 2.12 12.88
N SER A 260 0.22 0.90 13.25
CA SER A 260 0.31 0.45 14.63
C SER A 260 1.77 0.28 15.04
N VAL A 261 2.07 0.44 16.33
CA VAL A 261 3.41 0.12 16.87
C VAL A 261 3.62 -1.38 16.80
N VAL A 262 4.81 -1.82 16.42
CA VAL A 262 5.20 -3.23 16.41
C VAL A 262 6.30 -3.51 17.43
N PRO A 263 6.37 -4.72 18.04
CA PRO A 263 7.35 -5.05 19.05
C PRO A 263 8.77 -5.13 18.48
N ALA A 264 9.76 -4.86 19.32
CA ALA A 264 11.18 -4.79 18.93
C ALA A 264 11.70 -6.07 18.27
N TRP A 265 11.25 -7.25 18.69
CA TRP A 265 11.67 -8.52 18.11
C TRP A 265 11.36 -8.64 16.62
N SER A 266 10.26 -8.00 16.16
CA SER A 266 9.83 -8.09 14.76
C SER A 266 10.82 -7.48 13.77
N TYR A 267 11.61 -6.50 14.20
CA TYR A 267 12.66 -5.88 13.36
C TYR A 267 13.87 -6.77 13.12
N GLY A 268 14.05 -7.83 13.92
CA GLY A 268 15.17 -8.77 13.77
C GLY A 268 15.08 -9.60 12.49
N LEU A 269 16.01 -10.54 12.33
CA LEU A 269 16.02 -11.43 11.17
C LEU A 269 15.01 -12.58 11.35
N TRP A 270 14.17 -12.79 10.33
CA TRP A 270 13.23 -13.91 10.24
C TRP A 270 13.73 -14.94 9.23
N LEU A 271 13.50 -16.21 9.53
CA LEU A 271 13.79 -17.33 8.63
C LEU A 271 12.50 -18.10 8.31
N THR A 272 12.31 -18.43 7.04
CA THR A 272 11.37 -19.45 6.59
C THR A 272 12.04 -20.36 5.55
N THR A 273 11.62 -21.60 5.50
CA THR A 273 12.11 -22.58 4.50
C THR A 273 11.10 -22.83 3.37
N SER A 274 9.95 -22.09 3.37
CA SER A 274 8.91 -22.11 2.34
C SER A 274 8.54 -23.53 1.86
N PHE A 275 8.71 -23.83 0.58
CA PHE A 275 8.40 -25.12 -0.07
C PHE A 275 9.62 -26.05 -0.14
N THR A 276 10.74 -25.71 0.47
CA THR A 276 12.02 -26.39 0.22
C THR A 276 12.33 -27.51 1.18
N THR A 277 11.67 -27.53 2.35
CA THR A 277 11.93 -28.53 3.38
C THR A 277 10.66 -28.98 4.09
N SER A 278 10.73 -30.10 4.82
CA SER A 278 9.77 -30.45 5.86
C SER A 278 9.87 -29.48 7.04
N TYR A 279 8.77 -29.26 7.74
CA TYR A 279 8.70 -28.46 8.97
C TYR A 279 8.68 -29.33 10.24
N ASP A 280 9.07 -30.62 10.15
CA ASP A 280 9.26 -31.44 11.35
C ASP A 280 10.32 -30.80 12.28
N GLU A 281 10.21 -31.09 13.56
CA GLU A 281 11.02 -30.45 14.59
C GLU A 281 12.52 -30.64 14.39
N GLU A 282 12.95 -31.81 13.91
CA GLU A 282 14.36 -32.11 13.65
C GLU A 282 14.90 -31.21 12.53
N THR A 283 14.15 -31.10 11.42
CA THR A 283 14.53 -30.26 10.29
C THR A 283 14.59 -28.79 10.69
N VAL A 284 13.56 -28.27 11.38
CA VAL A 284 13.51 -26.88 11.85
C VAL A 284 14.68 -26.57 12.78
N ASN A 285 14.92 -27.44 13.78
CA ASN A 285 16.05 -27.27 14.70
C ASN A 285 17.40 -27.31 14.00
N SER A 286 17.59 -28.12 12.96
CA SER A 286 18.85 -28.17 12.21
C SER A 286 19.21 -26.79 11.59
N PHE A 287 18.25 -26.04 11.12
CA PHE A 287 18.47 -24.67 10.63
C PHE A 287 18.76 -23.70 11.77
N ILE A 288 17.98 -23.75 12.85
CA ILE A 288 18.14 -22.85 14.01
C ILE A 288 19.50 -23.10 14.69
N ASP A 289 19.92 -24.38 14.82
CA ASP A 289 21.25 -24.74 15.31
C ASP A 289 22.34 -24.22 14.37
N GLY A 290 22.15 -24.35 13.06
CA GLY A 290 23.05 -23.80 12.06
C GLY A 290 23.27 -22.30 12.17
N PHE A 291 22.25 -21.52 12.51
CA PHE A 291 22.36 -20.09 12.83
C PHE A 291 23.13 -19.87 14.14
N ALA A 292 22.80 -20.63 15.19
CA ALA A 292 23.46 -20.52 16.50
C ALA A 292 24.92 -20.86 16.44
N GLU A 293 25.31 -21.98 15.79
CA GLU A 293 26.68 -22.41 15.59
C GLU A 293 27.56 -21.40 14.87
N ARG A 294 26.96 -20.60 13.98
CA ARG A 294 27.64 -19.57 13.20
C ARG A 294 27.51 -18.15 13.82
N GLU A 295 26.97 -18.07 15.03
CA GLU A 295 26.73 -16.82 15.74
C GLU A 295 25.91 -15.81 14.90
N LEU A 296 24.90 -16.30 14.20
CA LEU A 296 23.96 -15.51 13.42
C LEU A 296 22.70 -15.27 14.24
N PRO A 297 22.43 -14.04 14.69
CA PRO A 297 21.21 -13.75 15.43
C PRO A 297 19.96 -13.99 14.59
N LEU A 298 19.00 -14.75 15.13
CA LEU A 298 17.70 -15.01 14.54
C LEU A 298 16.60 -14.61 15.53
N SER A 299 15.57 -13.92 15.09
CA SER A 299 14.49 -13.43 15.95
C SER A 299 13.19 -14.20 15.81
N ALA A 300 12.90 -14.72 14.62
CA ALA A 300 11.67 -15.45 14.37
C ALA A 300 11.86 -16.59 13.38
N PHE A 301 11.10 -17.67 13.58
CA PHE A 301 10.95 -18.73 12.60
C PHE A 301 9.51 -18.71 12.05
N HIS A 302 9.39 -18.73 10.73
CA HIS A 302 8.12 -18.69 10.02
C HIS A 302 7.84 -20.04 9.37
N PHE A 303 6.76 -20.68 9.80
CA PHE A 303 6.18 -21.86 9.18
C PHE A 303 5.32 -21.47 7.99
N ASP A 304 5.75 -21.80 6.78
CA ASP A 304 4.97 -21.57 5.56
C ASP A 304 3.90 -22.65 5.38
N CYS A 305 3.12 -22.65 4.31
CA CYS A 305 1.88 -23.42 4.15
C CYS A 305 1.96 -24.91 4.54
N PHE A 306 3.14 -25.55 4.53
CA PHE A 306 3.37 -26.96 4.89
C PHE A 306 3.18 -27.29 6.38
N TRP A 307 2.86 -26.31 7.23
CA TRP A 307 2.45 -26.61 8.59
C TRP A 307 1.04 -27.25 8.64
N MET A 308 0.24 -27.06 7.56
CA MET A 308 -1.06 -27.68 7.35
C MET A 308 -0.98 -28.81 6.30
N ARG A 309 -2.00 -29.64 6.24
CA ARG A 309 -2.09 -30.74 5.25
C ARG A 309 -2.18 -30.24 3.83
N GLU A 310 -1.48 -30.91 2.93
CA GLU A 310 -1.64 -30.75 1.48
C GLU A 310 -3.12 -30.94 1.04
N PHE A 311 -3.55 -30.25 -0.03
CA PHE A 311 -4.93 -30.12 -0.51
C PHE A 311 -5.91 -29.49 0.49
N GLN A 312 -5.47 -29.20 1.70
CA GLN A 312 -6.26 -28.60 2.74
C GLN A 312 -5.69 -27.25 3.19
N TRP A 313 -4.44 -26.96 3.14
CA TRP A 313 -3.70 -25.72 3.55
C TRP A 313 -4.55 -24.52 4.04
N THR A 314 -5.68 -24.83 4.63
CA THR A 314 -6.70 -23.91 5.09
C THR A 314 -7.47 -24.44 6.30
N ASP A 315 -7.03 -25.57 6.87
CA ASP A 315 -7.68 -26.17 8.03
C ASP A 315 -7.49 -25.34 9.30
N LEU A 316 -6.44 -24.50 9.31
CA LEU A 316 -5.97 -23.77 10.48
C LEU A 316 -5.67 -24.73 11.65
N GLU A 317 -5.19 -25.93 11.31
CA GLU A 317 -4.79 -26.98 12.23
C GLU A 317 -3.43 -27.53 11.82
N TRP A 318 -2.58 -27.80 12.81
CA TRP A 318 -1.27 -28.44 12.60
C TRP A 318 -1.44 -29.84 12.02
N ASP A 319 -0.67 -30.16 10.98
CA ASP A 319 -0.66 -31.52 10.45
C ASP A 319 -0.05 -32.50 11.48
N PRO A 320 -0.84 -33.40 12.08
CA PRO A 320 -0.36 -34.27 13.15
C PRO A 320 0.70 -35.27 12.69
N ARG A 321 0.88 -35.46 11.37
CA ARG A 321 1.93 -36.30 10.80
C ARG A 321 3.31 -35.65 10.98
N THR A 322 3.38 -34.32 10.91
CA THR A 322 4.59 -33.51 11.00
C THR A 322 4.73 -32.88 12.39
N PHE A 323 3.61 -32.52 13.00
CA PHE A 323 3.54 -31.85 14.30
C PHE A 323 2.75 -32.68 15.32
N PRO A 324 3.34 -33.74 15.89
CA PRO A 324 2.67 -34.56 16.91
C PRO A 324 2.48 -33.83 18.24
N ASP A 325 3.26 -32.79 18.51
CA ASP A 325 3.24 -31.96 19.73
C ASP A 325 3.47 -30.49 19.36
N PRO A 326 2.53 -29.80 18.70
CA PRO A 326 2.75 -28.45 18.22
C PRO A 326 2.98 -27.43 19.35
N GLU A 327 2.25 -27.49 20.44
CA GLU A 327 2.44 -26.62 21.61
C GLU A 327 3.84 -26.79 22.22
N GLY A 328 4.32 -28.03 22.34
CA GLY A 328 5.67 -28.32 22.83
C GLY A 328 6.76 -27.79 21.90
N ILE A 329 6.59 -27.92 20.56
CA ILE A 329 7.54 -27.38 19.58
C ILE A 329 7.62 -25.86 19.72
N LEU A 330 6.48 -25.16 19.75
CA LEU A 330 6.43 -23.70 19.88
C LEU A 330 7.06 -23.26 21.21
N ALA A 331 6.75 -23.93 22.32
CA ALA A 331 7.35 -23.61 23.62
C ALA A 331 8.89 -23.76 23.60
N ARG A 332 9.43 -24.82 22.99
CA ARG A 332 10.89 -25.02 22.85
C ARG A 332 11.55 -23.95 21.96
N LEU A 333 10.84 -23.43 20.93
CA LEU A 333 11.33 -22.31 20.13
C LEU A 333 11.37 -21.03 20.97
N HIS A 334 10.35 -20.77 21.77
CA HIS A 334 10.31 -19.63 22.70
C HIS A 334 11.43 -19.72 23.76
N GLU A 335 11.72 -20.90 24.31
CA GLU A 335 12.84 -21.11 25.23
C GLU A 335 14.20 -20.76 24.60
N ARG A 336 14.30 -20.84 23.27
CA ARG A 336 15.48 -20.43 22.49
C ARG A 336 15.49 -18.92 22.16
N GLY A 337 14.49 -18.16 22.60
CA GLY A 337 14.34 -16.74 22.35
C GLY A 337 13.79 -16.40 20.96
N LEU A 338 13.18 -17.36 20.27
CA LEU A 338 12.59 -17.17 18.95
C LEU A 338 11.09 -16.92 19.05
N HIS A 339 10.59 -16.04 18.23
CA HIS A 339 9.16 -15.88 17.98
C HIS A 339 8.71 -16.73 16.79
N THR A 340 7.40 -17.04 16.74
CA THR A 340 6.86 -17.93 15.73
C THR A 340 5.78 -17.23 14.89
N CYS A 341 5.87 -17.44 13.57
CA CYS A 341 4.89 -16.97 12.61
C CYS A 341 4.35 -18.16 11.82
N VAL A 342 3.06 -18.18 11.51
CA VAL A 342 2.46 -19.18 10.62
C VAL A 342 1.78 -18.52 9.43
N TRP A 343 1.91 -19.15 8.27
CA TRP A 343 1.26 -18.75 7.03
C TRP A 343 -0.23 -19.09 7.06
N ILE A 344 -1.07 -18.18 6.63
CA ILE A 344 -2.51 -18.36 6.46
C ILE A 344 -2.99 -17.68 5.18
N ASN A 345 -4.16 -18.07 4.69
CA ASN A 345 -4.85 -17.43 3.58
C ASN A 345 -6.38 -17.43 3.81
N PRO A 346 -7.16 -16.64 3.05
CA PRO A 346 -8.61 -16.52 3.26
C PRO A 346 -9.42 -17.54 2.46
N TYR A 347 -8.79 -18.44 1.70
CA TYR A 347 -9.45 -19.44 0.91
C TYR A 347 -9.63 -20.74 1.70
N ILE A 348 -10.76 -21.43 1.51
CA ILE A 348 -11.06 -22.70 2.15
C ILE A 348 -11.17 -23.79 1.10
N ALA A 349 -10.23 -24.73 1.09
CA ALA A 349 -10.23 -25.85 0.17
C ALA A 349 -11.43 -26.80 0.40
N GLN A 350 -12.01 -27.35 -0.66
CA GLN A 350 -13.16 -28.25 -0.52
C GLN A 350 -12.87 -29.54 0.27
N ALA A 351 -11.60 -29.94 0.36
CA ALA A 351 -11.17 -31.07 1.17
C ALA A 351 -11.07 -30.74 2.67
N SER A 352 -11.07 -29.45 3.05
CA SER A 352 -11.02 -29.01 4.43
C SER A 352 -12.31 -29.26 5.18
N PRO A 353 -12.28 -29.69 6.45
CA PRO A 353 -13.47 -29.75 7.30
C PRO A 353 -14.17 -28.39 7.42
N LEU A 354 -13.43 -27.29 7.34
CA LEU A 354 -13.95 -25.92 7.40
C LEU A 354 -14.84 -25.59 6.20
N PHE A 355 -14.67 -26.26 5.05
CA PHE A 355 -15.54 -26.07 3.89
C PHE A 355 -16.96 -26.56 4.17
N ALA A 356 -17.11 -27.76 4.74
CA ALA A 356 -18.43 -28.30 5.08
C ALA A 356 -19.13 -27.44 6.13
N GLU A 357 -18.42 -27.06 7.17
CA GLU A 357 -18.91 -26.19 8.24
C GLU A 357 -19.31 -24.80 7.69
N GLY A 358 -18.43 -24.14 6.94
CA GLY A 358 -18.68 -22.81 6.38
C GLY A 358 -19.81 -22.78 5.37
N ARG A 359 -19.96 -23.85 4.53
CA ARG A 359 -21.09 -24.00 3.61
C ARG A 359 -22.41 -24.12 4.35
N GLU A 360 -22.48 -24.98 5.37
CA GLU A 360 -23.69 -25.22 6.16
C GLU A 360 -24.15 -23.95 6.88
N LYS A 361 -23.21 -23.20 7.48
CA LYS A 361 -23.48 -21.97 8.23
C LYS A 361 -23.64 -20.73 7.35
N GLY A 362 -23.33 -20.81 6.06
CA GLY A 362 -23.41 -19.66 5.15
C GLY A 362 -22.26 -18.65 5.32
N TYR A 363 -21.08 -19.11 5.70
CA TYR A 363 -19.89 -18.29 5.93
C TYR A 363 -18.99 -18.13 4.70
N LEU A 364 -19.28 -18.89 3.63
CA LEU A 364 -18.54 -18.84 2.39
C LEU A 364 -19.28 -18.00 1.35
N LEU A 365 -18.51 -17.25 0.55
CA LEU A 365 -19.04 -16.43 -0.54
C LEU A 365 -19.90 -17.24 -1.49
N ARG A 366 -21.03 -16.66 -1.93
CA ARG A 366 -22.03 -17.33 -2.78
C ARG A 366 -22.14 -16.71 -4.16
N THR A 367 -22.50 -17.53 -5.10
CA THR A 367 -22.95 -17.09 -6.42
C THR A 367 -24.38 -16.54 -6.36
N ALA A 368 -24.82 -15.86 -7.40
CA ALA A 368 -26.21 -15.38 -7.52
C ALA A 368 -27.25 -16.51 -7.51
N SER A 369 -26.89 -17.77 -7.84
CA SER A 369 -27.74 -18.94 -7.72
C SER A 369 -27.87 -19.49 -6.29
N GLY A 370 -27.04 -18.99 -5.35
CA GLY A 370 -26.99 -19.42 -3.96
C GLY A 370 -25.99 -20.55 -3.67
N ASP A 371 -25.31 -21.05 -4.68
CA ASP A 371 -24.22 -22.01 -4.53
C ASP A 371 -22.99 -21.35 -3.91
N VAL A 372 -22.12 -22.13 -3.25
CA VAL A 372 -20.81 -21.63 -2.83
C VAL A 372 -19.99 -21.31 -4.06
N TRP A 373 -19.40 -20.10 -4.10
CA TRP A 373 -18.44 -19.75 -5.15
C TRP A 373 -17.14 -20.53 -4.96
N GLN A 374 -16.63 -21.16 -6.01
CA GLN A 374 -15.41 -21.98 -6.00
C GLN A 374 -14.59 -21.78 -7.25
N TRP A 375 -13.30 -22.02 -7.15
CA TRP A 375 -12.36 -22.11 -8.26
C TRP A 375 -11.19 -23.06 -7.94
N ASP A 376 -10.33 -23.35 -8.93
CA ASP A 376 -9.19 -24.27 -8.82
C ASP A 376 -7.84 -23.55 -8.82
N MET A 377 -7.81 -22.31 -8.34
CA MET A 377 -6.59 -21.53 -8.22
C MET A 377 -5.98 -21.76 -6.84
N TRP A 378 -4.68 -22.08 -6.76
CA TRP A 378 -3.92 -22.42 -5.56
C TRP A 378 -4.21 -23.85 -5.06
N VAL A 379 -5.35 -24.12 -4.50
CA VAL A 379 -5.78 -25.47 -4.05
C VAL A 379 -7.12 -25.81 -4.68
N ALA A 380 -7.33 -27.10 -4.99
CA ALA A 380 -8.52 -27.57 -5.68
C ALA A 380 -9.83 -27.22 -4.93
N GLY A 381 -10.77 -26.64 -5.66
CA GLY A 381 -12.12 -26.33 -5.18
C GLY A 381 -12.15 -25.30 -4.04
N MET A 382 -11.28 -24.32 -4.05
CA MET A 382 -11.27 -23.27 -3.01
C MET A 382 -12.54 -22.45 -3.03
N ALA A 383 -13.09 -22.20 -1.85
CA ALA A 383 -14.09 -21.19 -1.56
C ALA A 383 -13.45 -19.99 -0.86
N LEU A 384 -14.15 -18.87 -0.81
CA LEU A 384 -13.70 -17.65 -0.15
C LEU A 384 -14.53 -17.40 1.11
N ILE A 385 -13.91 -16.99 2.20
CA ILE A 385 -14.61 -16.55 3.41
C ILE A 385 -15.29 -15.21 3.11
N ASP A 386 -16.56 -15.09 3.48
CA ASP A 386 -17.30 -13.84 3.37
C ASP A 386 -17.13 -12.99 4.63
N PHE A 387 -16.11 -12.13 4.65
CA PHE A 387 -15.85 -11.24 5.79
C PHE A 387 -16.85 -10.07 5.90
N THR A 388 -17.82 -9.93 5.00
CA THR A 388 -18.94 -9.02 5.18
C THR A 388 -20.00 -9.60 6.11
N ASN A 389 -19.92 -10.91 6.38
CA ASN A 389 -20.72 -11.59 7.39
C ASN A 389 -19.99 -11.59 8.74
N PRO A 390 -20.50 -10.87 9.77
CA PRO A 390 -19.85 -10.81 11.08
C PRO A 390 -19.71 -12.18 11.77
N GLU A 391 -20.64 -13.12 11.51
CA GLU A 391 -20.55 -14.48 12.07
C GLU A 391 -19.41 -15.28 11.41
N ALA A 392 -19.21 -15.10 10.09
CA ALA A 392 -18.09 -15.72 9.38
C ALA A 392 -16.74 -15.16 9.85
N THR A 393 -16.67 -13.84 10.07
CA THR A 393 -15.49 -13.18 10.64
C THR A 393 -15.17 -13.73 12.02
N SER A 394 -16.16 -13.79 12.91
CA SER A 394 -16.00 -14.32 14.27
C SER A 394 -15.58 -15.80 14.26
N TRP A 395 -16.16 -16.60 13.38
CA TRP A 395 -15.80 -18.01 13.19
C TRP A 395 -14.33 -18.19 12.76
N PHE A 396 -13.86 -17.40 11.80
CA PHE A 396 -12.47 -17.43 11.38
C PHE A 396 -11.52 -16.97 12.49
N GLN A 397 -11.85 -15.89 13.16
CA GLN A 397 -11.10 -15.36 14.31
C GLN A 397 -10.95 -16.39 15.42
N GLU A 398 -12.01 -17.19 15.71
CA GLU A 398 -11.94 -18.22 16.76
C GLU A 398 -10.93 -19.33 16.40
N LYS A 399 -10.82 -19.70 15.13
CA LYS A 399 -9.78 -20.66 14.69
C LYS A 399 -8.37 -20.08 14.90
N LEU A 400 -8.16 -18.79 14.61
CA LEU A 400 -6.87 -18.14 14.82
C LEU A 400 -6.52 -18.00 16.31
N ARG A 401 -7.51 -17.74 17.19
CA ARG A 401 -7.28 -17.67 18.64
C ARG A 401 -6.70 -18.96 19.19
N VAL A 402 -7.16 -20.10 18.69
CA VAL A 402 -6.60 -21.40 19.08
C VAL A 402 -5.09 -21.45 18.82
N LEU A 403 -4.66 -21.00 17.62
CA LEU A 403 -3.23 -20.98 17.24
C LEU A 403 -2.41 -20.03 18.13
N VAL A 404 -2.93 -18.83 18.40
CA VAL A 404 -2.24 -17.87 19.28
C VAL A 404 -2.09 -18.44 20.69
N ARG A 405 -3.12 -19.09 21.24
CA ARG A 405 -3.07 -19.73 22.56
C ARG A 405 -2.14 -20.93 22.62
N GLN A 406 -1.88 -21.58 21.49
CA GLN A 406 -0.87 -22.64 21.37
C GLN A 406 0.58 -22.11 21.33
N GLY A 407 0.76 -20.79 21.12
CA GLY A 407 2.09 -20.16 21.11
C GLY A 407 2.48 -19.50 19.77
N VAL A 408 1.54 -19.29 18.85
CA VAL A 408 1.82 -18.52 17.62
C VAL A 408 1.85 -17.02 17.95
N ASP A 409 2.93 -16.32 17.60
CA ASP A 409 3.12 -14.88 17.88
C ASP A 409 2.69 -13.97 16.74
N SER A 410 2.61 -14.48 15.51
CA SER A 410 2.36 -13.69 14.30
C SER A 410 1.75 -14.53 13.19
N PHE A 411 1.05 -13.87 12.26
CA PHE A 411 0.54 -14.50 11.04
C PHE A 411 1.11 -13.84 9.80
N LYS A 412 1.52 -14.66 8.80
CA LYS A 412 1.68 -14.21 7.42
C LYS A 412 0.33 -14.34 6.73
N THR A 413 -0.32 -13.22 6.45
CA THR A 413 -1.57 -13.18 5.67
C THR A 413 -1.24 -13.11 4.18
N ASP A 414 -1.26 -14.27 3.55
CA ASP A 414 -1.01 -14.39 2.12
C ASP A 414 -2.29 -14.23 1.29
N PHE A 415 -2.16 -13.89 0.01
CA PHE A 415 -3.27 -13.57 -0.89
C PHE A 415 -4.14 -12.39 -0.43
N GLY A 416 -5.45 -12.42 -0.78
CA GLY A 416 -6.40 -11.35 -0.52
C GLY A 416 -6.61 -10.40 -1.70
N GLU A 417 -5.85 -10.56 -2.80
CA GLU A 417 -5.97 -9.80 -4.05
C GLU A 417 -6.76 -10.53 -5.15
N ARG A 418 -6.91 -11.86 -5.06
CA ARG A 418 -7.64 -12.66 -6.06
C ARG A 418 -9.10 -12.83 -5.64
N ILE A 419 -9.87 -11.75 -5.75
CA ILE A 419 -11.27 -11.69 -5.29
C ILE A 419 -12.18 -11.53 -6.50
N PRO A 420 -13.27 -12.35 -6.62
CA PRO A 420 -14.18 -12.26 -7.75
C PRO A 420 -14.92 -10.91 -7.74
N SER A 421 -14.97 -10.26 -8.90
CA SER A 421 -15.64 -8.98 -9.12
C SER A 421 -16.99 -9.12 -9.80
N GLU A 422 -17.38 -10.33 -10.17
CA GLU A 422 -18.62 -10.63 -10.90
C GLU A 422 -19.24 -11.96 -10.46
N GLY A 423 -20.54 -12.11 -10.63
CA GLY A 423 -21.25 -13.39 -10.46
C GLY A 423 -21.38 -13.87 -9.02
N VAL A 424 -21.04 -13.05 -8.04
CA VAL A 424 -21.09 -13.35 -6.61
C VAL A 424 -21.99 -12.38 -5.85
N VAL A 425 -22.41 -12.79 -4.67
CA VAL A 425 -23.24 -11.99 -3.76
C VAL A 425 -22.62 -12.02 -2.37
N TRP A 426 -22.23 -10.88 -1.88
CA TRP A 426 -21.73 -10.66 -0.52
C TRP A 426 -22.90 -10.58 0.47
N ALA A 427 -22.69 -11.01 1.70
CA ALA A 427 -23.76 -11.10 2.71
C ALA A 427 -24.39 -9.73 3.05
N ASP A 428 -23.61 -8.66 2.98
CA ASP A 428 -24.06 -7.28 3.20
C ASP A 428 -24.63 -6.60 1.94
N GLY A 429 -24.60 -7.28 0.79
CA GLY A 429 -25.03 -6.74 -0.50
C GLY A 429 -24.05 -5.79 -1.19
N THR A 430 -22.81 -5.70 -0.70
CA THR A 430 -21.76 -4.88 -1.33
C THR A 430 -21.55 -5.28 -2.80
N ASP A 431 -21.32 -4.27 -3.64
CA ASP A 431 -20.95 -4.44 -5.04
C ASP A 431 -19.67 -5.30 -5.16
N PRO A 432 -19.67 -6.39 -5.91
CA PRO A 432 -18.50 -7.26 -6.07
C PRO A 432 -17.25 -6.54 -6.63
N GLU A 433 -17.42 -5.56 -7.52
CA GLU A 433 -16.29 -4.77 -8.03
C GLU A 433 -15.65 -3.93 -6.91
N ALA A 434 -16.45 -3.27 -6.08
CA ALA A 434 -15.96 -2.51 -4.94
C ALA A 434 -15.31 -3.41 -3.88
N MET A 435 -15.80 -4.64 -3.70
CA MET A 435 -15.23 -5.60 -2.76
C MET A 435 -13.85 -6.12 -3.19
N HIS A 436 -13.51 -6.10 -4.47
CA HIS A 436 -12.26 -6.66 -4.98
C HIS A 436 -11.02 -6.11 -4.25
N ASN A 437 -10.86 -4.78 -4.19
CA ASN A 437 -9.76 -4.17 -3.46
C ASN A 437 -10.02 -4.09 -1.94
N TRP A 438 -11.30 -3.98 -1.52
CA TRP A 438 -11.65 -3.79 -0.11
C TRP A 438 -11.49 -5.05 0.72
N TYR A 439 -11.65 -6.22 0.13
CA TYR A 439 -11.57 -7.51 0.81
C TYR A 439 -10.28 -7.68 1.63
N THR A 440 -9.15 -7.25 1.09
CA THR A 440 -7.86 -7.36 1.78
C THR A 440 -7.86 -6.62 3.13
N GLN A 441 -8.56 -5.49 3.23
CA GLN A 441 -8.66 -4.73 4.48
C GLN A 441 -9.49 -5.50 5.51
N LEU A 442 -10.61 -6.10 5.10
CA LEU A 442 -11.45 -6.90 5.98
C LEU A 442 -10.70 -8.15 6.50
N TYR A 443 -10.01 -8.85 5.61
CA TYR A 443 -9.20 -10.03 5.93
C TYR A 443 -8.07 -9.71 6.91
N ASN A 444 -7.22 -8.75 6.58
CA ASN A 444 -6.08 -8.39 7.42
C ASN A 444 -6.54 -7.84 8.78
N ARG A 445 -7.62 -7.05 8.81
CA ARG A 445 -8.22 -6.55 10.05
C ARG A 445 -8.69 -7.69 10.95
N ALA A 446 -9.42 -8.66 10.40
CA ALA A 446 -9.90 -9.81 11.14
C ALA A 446 -8.76 -10.58 11.84
N VAL A 447 -7.60 -10.69 11.19
CA VAL A 447 -6.41 -11.35 11.75
C VAL A 447 -5.73 -10.45 12.79
N HIS A 448 -5.53 -9.17 12.48
CA HIS A 448 -4.86 -8.22 13.38
C HIS A 448 -5.61 -8.07 14.71
N GLU A 449 -6.94 -7.97 14.67
CA GLU A 449 -7.78 -7.88 15.86
C GLU A 449 -7.59 -9.07 16.82
N VAL A 450 -7.42 -10.28 16.29
CA VAL A 450 -7.12 -11.47 17.09
C VAL A 450 -5.79 -11.32 17.82
N LEU A 451 -4.75 -10.89 17.09
CA LEU A 451 -3.42 -10.69 17.67
C LEU A 451 -3.45 -9.60 18.76
N GLU A 452 -4.14 -8.48 18.54
CA GLU A 452 -4.28 -7.43 19.55
C GLU A 452 -5.06 -7.90 20.79
N GLN A 453 -6.14 -8.65 20.59
CA GLN A 453 -6.97 -9.16 21.69
C GLN A 453 -6.24 -10.19 22.56
N GLU A 454 -5.46 -11.09 21.94
CA GLU A 454 -4.80 -12.19 22.66
C GLU A 454 -3.39 -11.77 23.17
N LEU A 455 -2.65 -10.93 22.45
CA LEU A 455 -1.28 -10.55 22.80
C LEU A 455 -1.19 -9.17 23.46
N GLY A 456 -2.14 -8.29 23.21
CA GLY A 456 -2.20 -6.92 23.71
C GLY A 456 -1.80 -5.86 22.68
N GLU A 457 -2.22 -4.63 22.93
CA GLU A 457 -1.92 -3.47 22.07
C GLU A 457 -0.40 -3.28 21.86
N GLY A 458 0.00 -2.99 20.64
CA GLY A 458 1.40 -2.80 20.27
C GLY A 458 2.22 -4.09 20.19
N ARG A 459 1.58 -5.25 20.27
CA ARG A 459 2.21 -6.56 20.16
C ARG A 459 1.78 -7.36 18.92
N ALA A 460 0.74 -6.90 18.24
CA ALA A 460 0.24 -7.50 17.01
C ALA A 460 1.24 -7.27 15.87
N VAL A 461 1.59 -8.33 15.16
CA VAL A 461 2.43 -8.29 13.96
C VAL A 461 1.79 -9.18 12.90
N LEU A 462 1.35 -8.56 11.81
CA LEU A 462 1.06 -9.26 10.57
C LEU A 462 2.30 -9.29 9.69
N PHE A 463 2.29 -10.22 8.73
CA PHE A 463 3.20 -10.17 7.59
C PHE A 463 2.33 -10.26 6.33
N ALA A 464 1.74 -9.10 5.94
CA ALA A 464 0.63 -9.04 4.98
C ALA A 464 1.12 -8.86 3.54
N ARG A 465 0.51 -9.60 2.59
CA ARG A 465 0.80 -9.50 1.16
C ARG A 465 0.03 -8.39 0.50
N SER A 466 -1.28 -8.42 0.58
CA SER A 466 -2.15 -7.45 -0.10
C SER A 466 -2.58 -6.32 0.82
N ALA A 467 -2.86 -5.16 0.24
CA ALA A 467 -3.38 -4.01 0.96
C ALA A 467 -4.11 -3.03 0.03
N THR A 468 -4.86 -2.13 0.65
CA THR A 468 -5.40 -0.91 0.06
C THR A 468 -5.42 0.19 1.13
N VAL A 469 -6.23 1.24 0.97
CA VAL A 469 -6.40 2.31 1.97
C VAL A 469 -6.82 1.72 3.31
N GLY A 470 -6.16 2.12 4.38
CA GLY A 470 -6.35 1.57 5.73
C GLY A 470 -5.36 0.45 6.06
N GLY A 471 -4.80 -0.26 5.05
CA GLY A 471 -3.85 -1.35 5.26
C GLY A 471 -2.58 -0.90 5.97
N GLN A 472 -2.18 0.37 5.84
CA GLN A 472 -1.02 0.92 6.55
C GLN A 472 -1.14 0.84 8.07
N SER A 473 -2.36 0.74 8.62
CA SER A 473 -2.60 0.59 10.06
C SER A 473 -2.34 -0.83 10.57
N LEU A 474 -2.17 -1.79 9.70
CA LEU A 474 -2.06 -3.22 9.97
C LEU A 474 -0.66 -3.75 9.58
N PRO A 475 0.43 -3.33 10.26
CA PRO A 475 1.79 -3.71 9.88
C PRO A 475 2.09 -5.18 10.21
N VAL A 476 3.02 -5.81 9.47
CA VAL A 476 3.98 -5.34 8.47
C VAL A 476 3.54 -5.80 7.07
N HIS A 477 4.07 -5.19 6.02
CA HIS A 477 3.84 -5.63 4.64
C HIS A 477 5.16 -6.05 3.98
N TRP A 478 5.11 -6.99 3.01
CA TRP A 478 6.30 -7.33 2.21
C TRP A 478 6.03 -7.14 0.71
N GLY A 479 7.11 -7.03 -0.06
CA GLY A 479 7.10 -6.67 -1.47
C GLY A 479 6.49 -7.71 -2.43
N GLY A 480 6.05 -8.87 -1.93
CA GLY A 480 5.53 -9.96 -2.77
C GLY A 480 6.62 -10.84 -3.38
N ASP A 481 6.27 -11.56 -4.46
CA ASP A 481 7.08 -12.62 -5.07
C ASP A 481 8.07 -12.04 -6.08
N ASN A 482 9.22 -11.58 -5.61
CA ASN A 482 10.29 -11.03 -6.43
C ASN A 482 11.20 -12.11 -7.03
N THR A 483 11.85 -11.81 -8.17
CA THR A 483 12.77 -12.73 -8.84
C THR A 483 14.20 -12.57 -8.29
N SER A 484 14.96 -13.66 -8.23
CA SER A 484 16.34 -13.70 -7.74
C SER A 484 17.33 -13.08 -8.73
N SER A 485 17.30 -11.74 -8.90
CA SER A 485 18.18 -10.99 -9.81
C SER A 485 18.44 -9.57 -9.31
N TYR A 486 19.54 -8.94 -9.76
CA TYR A 486 19.84 -7.53 -9.46
C TYR A 486 18.75 -6.56 -9.94
N VAL A 487 18.19 -6.82 -11.13
CA VAL A 487 17.11 -5.99 -11.70
C VAL A 487 15.89 -6.03 -10.79
N SER A 488 15.45 -7.24 -10.40
CA SER A 488 14.30 -7.39 -9.51
C SER A 488 14.56 -6.84 -8.10
N MET A 489 15.79 -6.90 -7.62
CA MET A 489 16.19 -6.26 -6.36
C MET A 489 15.97 -4.74 -6.39
N ALA A 490 16.32 -4.08 -7.51
CA ALA A 490 16.11 -2.65 -7.70
C ALA A 490 14.62 -2.30 -7.87
N GLU A 491 13.88 -3.11 -8.64
CA GLU A 491 12.43 -2.97 -8.80
C GLU A 491 11.71 -3.13 -7.46
N THR A 492 12.11 -4.08 -6.65
CA THR A 492 11.59 -4.32 -5.29
C THR A 492 11.78 -3.07 -4.41
N LEU A 493 12.98 -2.48 -4.39
CA LEU A 493 13.20 -1.22 -3.66
C LEU A 493 12.26 -0.11 -4.15
N ARG A 494 12.13 0.06 -5.46
CA ARG A 494 11.24 1.07 -6.05
C ARG A 494 9.79 0.88 -5.62
N GLY A 495 9.32 -0.37 -5.59
CA GLY A 495 7.99 -0.72 -5.09
C GLY A 495 7.79 -0.32 -3.64
N GLY A 496 8.73 -0.65 -2.76
CA GLY A 496 8.70 -0.27 -1.35
C GLY A 496 8.74 1.24 -1.12
N LEU A 497 9.56 1.97 -1.88
CA LEU A 497 9.61 3.43 -1.81
C LEU A 497 8.31 4.08 -2.31
N SER A 498 7.68 3.52 -3.34
CA SER A 498 6.37 3.97 -3.83
C SER A 498 5.28 3.74 -2.79
N LEU A 499 5.25 2.55 -2.16
CA LEU A 499 4.29 2.20 -1.10
C LEU A 499 4.45 3.10 0.13
N ALA A 500 5.68 3.42 0.52
CA ALA A 500 6.00 4.29 1.64
C ALA A 500 5.31 5.67 1.54
N LEU A 501 5.13 6.19 0.30
CA LEU A 501 4.41 7.43 0.03
C LEU A 501 2.88 7.29 0.12
N GLY A 502 2.37 6.09 0.39
CA GLY A 502 1.00 5.80 0.81
C GLY A 502 0.83 5.67 2.33
N GLY A 503 1.80 6.08 3.14
CA GLY A 503 1.73 6.04 4.61
C GLY A 503 2.06 4.69 5.23
N PHE A 504 2.60 3.73 4.47
CA PHE A 504 3.04 2.43 4.97
C PHE A 504 4.38 2.58 5.70
N GLY A 505 4.33 2.56 7.03
CA GLY A 505 5.48 2.83 7.90
C GLY A 505 6.51 1.71 7.92
N PHE A 506 6.08 0.46 7.72
CA PHE A 506 6.89 -0.76 7.85
C PHE A 506 6.83 -1.59 6.59
N TRP A 507 7.99 -2.03 6.12
CA TRP A 507 8.07 -2.81 4.89
C TRP A 507 9.24 -3.81 4.93
N ALA A 508 9.03 -4.96 4.31
CA ALA A 508 10.01 -6.02 4.14
C ALA A 508 10.03 -6.49 2.67
N HIS A 509 10.97 -7.36 2.36
CA HIS A 509 11.02 -8.08 1.09
C HIS A 509 11.79 -9.39 1.28
N ASP A 510 11.64 -10.32 0.35
CA ASP A 510 12.28 -11.62 0.42
C ASP A 510 13.75 -11.50 0.03
N ILE A 511 14.64 -11.62 1.01
CA ILE A 511 16.09 -11.47 0.82
C ILE A 511 16.60 -12.59 -0.07
N GLY A 512 17.22 -12.21 -1.18
CA GLY A 512 17.70 -13.11 -2.21
C GLY A 512 16.70 -13.35 -3.35
N GLY A 513 15.50 -12.80 -3.25
CA GLY A 513 14.41 -13.05 -4.18
C GLY A 513 13.60 -14.31 -3.81
N PHE A 514 12.30 -14.29 -4.05
CA PHE A 514 11.39 -15.42 -3.82
C PHE A 514 11.50 -16.45 -4.95
N GLU A 515 11.33 -16.01 -6.19
CA GLU A 515 11.34 -16.87 -7.37
C GLU A 515 12.76 -17.20 -7.83
N GLY A 516 13.02 -18.49 -8.01
CA GLY A 516 14.31 -19.03 -8.44
C GLY A 516 15.31 -19.18 -7.29
N THR A 517 16.54 -19.52 -7.66
CA THR A 517 17.69 -19.61 -6.75
C THR A 517 18.67 -18.50 -7.10
N PRO A 518 18.99 -17.60 -6.17
CA PRO A 518 19.91 -16.50 -6.45
C PRO A 518 21.33 -17.02 -6.68
N ASP A 519 22.06 -16.35 -7.55
CA ASP A 519 23.52 -16.40 -7.54
C ASP A 519 24.05 -15.93 -6.17
N PRO A 520 25.17 -16.50 -5.66
CA PRO A 520 25.74 -16.08 -4.38
C PRO A 520 26.02 -14.57 -4.29
N GLY A 521 26.39 -13.91 -5.40
CA GLY A 521 26.59 -12.47 -5.45
C GLY A 521 25.28 -11.69 -5.24
N VAL A 522 24.20 -12.09 -5.92
CA VAL A 522 22.86 -11.51 -5.73
C VAL A 522 22.40 -11.69 -4.28
N PHE A 523 22.57 -12.89 -3.72
CA PHE A 523 22.18 -13.16 -2.34
C PHE A 523 22.90 -12.24 -1.34
N LYS A 524 24.23 -12.13 -1.45
CA LYS A 524 25.07 -11.30 -0.57
C LYS A 524 24.71 -9.80 -0.68
N ARG A 525 24.50 -9.27 -1.89
CA ARG A 525 24.04 -7.88 -2.08
C ARG A 525 22.66 -7.65 -1.48
N TRP A 526 21.77 -8.62 -1.65
CA TRP A 526 20.42 -8.52 -1.10
C TRP A 526 20.37 -8.62 0.42
N LEU A 527 21.31 -9.39 1.03
CA LEU A 527 21.48 -9.42 2.50
C LEU A 527 21.77 -8.02 3.06
N ALA A 528 22.72 -7.29 2.48
CA ALA A 528 23.06 -5.94 2.90
C ALA A 528 21.85 -4.98 2.79
N PHE A 529 21.12 -5.02 1.68
CA PHE A 529 19.89 -4.25 1.50
C PHE A 529 18.79 -4.67 2.47
N GLY A 530 18.48 -5.95 2.55
CA GLY A 530 17.38 -6.46 3.37
C GLY A 530 17.59 -6.26 4.87
N LEU A 531 18.83 -6.29 5.36
CA LEU A 531 19.15 -6.03 6.76
C LEU A 531 19.23 -4.54 7.11
N LEU A 532 19.25 -3.66 6.10
CA LEU A 532 19.09 -2.21 6.25
C LEU A 532 17.68 -1.73 5.83
N SER A 533 16.72 -2.63 5.77
CA SER A 533 15.28 -2.34 5.64
C SER A 533 14.60 -2.32 7.02
N SER A 534 13.35 -1.87 7.11
CA SER A 534 12.65 -1.85 8.40
C SER A 534 12.50 -3.26 8.98
N HIS A 535 12.00 -4.21 8.20
CA HIS A 535 11.91 -5.63 8.56
C HIS A 535 12.71 -6.50 7.59
N SER A 536 13.13 -7.68 8.02
CA SER A 536 14.10 -8.51 7.28
C SER A 536 13.74 -9.99 7.35
N ARG A 537 13.54 -10.63 6.20
CA ARG A 537 13.16 -12.04 6.11
C ARG A 537 13.97 -12.78 5.06
N LEU A 538 14.55 -13.90 5.45
CA LEU A 538 15.10 -14.90 4.53
C LEU A 538 13.97 -15.82 4.07
N HIS A 539 13.61 -15.74 2.79
CA HIS A 539 12.49 -16.48 2.20
C HIS A 539 12.73 -16.72 0.71
N GLY A 540 12.34 -17.88 0.21
CA GLY A 540 12.44 -18.22 -1.20
C GLY A 540 11.69 -19.50 -1.55
N SER A 541 11.18 -19.62 -2.78
CA SER A 541 10.37 -20.75 -3.24
C SER A 541 11.19 -21.98 -3.64
N SER A 542 12.34 -21.78 -4.29
CA SER A 542 13.08 -22.83 -5.00
C SER A 542 14.30 -23.35 -4.26
N SER A 543 14.82 -22.62 -3.28
CA SER A 543 15.94 -23.02 -2.44
C SER A 543 15.88 -22.35 -1.07
N VAL A 544 16.47 -22.99 -0.06
CA VAL A 544 16.61 -22.36 1.26
C VAL A 544 17.52 -21.16 1.18
N ARG A 545 17.19 -20.13 1.97
CA ARG A 545 17.96 -18.86 2.03
C ARG A 545 18.90 -18.82 3.24
N VAL A 546 19.37 -19.98 3.70
CA VAL A 546 20.39 -20.00 4.77
C VAL A 546 21.77 -19.68 4.19
N PRO A 547 22.56 -18.81 4.83
CA PRO A 547 23.78 -18.27 4.22
C PRO A 547 24.82 -19.34 3.90
N TRP A 548 24.97 -20.36 4.73
CA TRP A 548 25.93 -21.47 4.49
C TRP A 548 25.57 -22.40 3.33
N ALA A 549 24.35 -22.28 2.76
CA ALA A 549 23.99 -22.98 1.53
C ALA A 549 24.58 -22.32 0.28
N PHE A 550 25.12 -21.12 0.39
CA PHE A 550 25.75 -20.37 -0.69
C PHE A 550 27.28 -20.45 -0.60
N ASP A 551 27.87 -19.80 0.39
CA ASP A 551 29.29 -19.84 0.67
C ASP A 551 29.62 -19.27 2.07
N GLU A 552 30.88 -19.37 2.50
CA GLU A 552 31.32 -18.85 3.79
C GLU A 552 31.29 -17.33 3.85
N GLU A 553 31.53 -16.63 2.73
CA GLU A 553 31.41 -15.18 2.66
C GLU A 553 29.97 -14.71 2.91
N ALA A 554 28.97 -15.46 2.43
CA ALA A 554 27.56 -15.18 2.73
C ALA A 554 27.25 -15.28 4.23
N VAL A 555 27.90 -16.22 4.95
CA VAL A 555 27.82 -16.31 6.42
C VAL A 555 28.38 -15.06 7.08
N GLU A 556 29.56 -14.60 6.65
CA GLU A 556 30.21 -13.40 7.20
C GLU A 556 29.39 -12.13 6.92
N VAL A 557 28.88 -11.99 5.69
CA VAL A 557 28.00 -10.86 5.30
C VAL A 557 26.73 -10.86 6.15
N THR A 558 26.10 -12.03 6.33
CA THR A 558 24.90 -12.14 7.17
C THR A 558 25.22 -11.73 8.62
N ARG A 559 26.33 -12.21 9.18
CA ARG A 559 26.75 -11.88 10.54
C ARG A 559 26.97 -10.38 10.71
N LEU A 560 27.69 -9.77 9.78
CA LEU A 560 27.99 -8.34 9.79
C LEU A 560 26.72 -7.49 9.80
N PHE A 561 25.86 -7.68 8.81
CA PHE A 561 24.67 -6.83 8.64
C PHE A 561 23.57 -7.13 9.67
N THR A 562 23.47 -8.36 10.17
CA THR A 562 22.54 -8.67 11.27
C THR A 562 22.98 -7.99 12.57
N ARG A 563 24.29 -8.04 12.89
CA ARG A 563 24.83 -7.32 14.06
C ARG A 563 24.73 -5.81 13.92
N LEU A 564 24.95 -5.29 12.71
CA LEU A 564 24.73 -3.86 12.41
C LEU A 564 23.26 -3.49 12.67
N LYS A 565 22.31 -4.24 12.12
CA LYS A 565 20.88 -4.01 12.36
C LYS A 565 20.52 -4.02 13.85
N LEU A 566 21.06 -4.99 14.61
CA LEU A 566 20.82 -5.05 16.05
C LEU A 566 21.41 -3.84 16.79
N SER A 567 22.57 -3.34 16.36
CA SER A 567 23.14 -2.11 16.94
C SER A 567 22.32 -0.86 16.64
N LEU A 568 21.60 -0.86 15.53
CA LEU A 568 20.67 0.20 15.13
C LEU A 568 19.27 0.06 15.76
N MET A 569 19.00 -0.99 16.55
CA MET A 569 17.66 -1.28 17.07
C MET A 569 16.99 -0.09 17.80
N PRO A 570 17.68 0.65 18.70
CA PRO A 570 17.07 1.81 19.35
C PRO A 570 16.66 2.89 18.35
N TYR A 571 17.45 3.09 17.30
CA TYR A 571 17.18 4.04 16.22
C TYR A 571 15.98 3.60 15.37
N LEU A 572 15.95 2.34 14.96
CA LEU A 572 14.85 1.75 14.17
C LEU A 572 13.53 1.77 14.94
N PHE A 573 13.59 1.44 16.24
CA PHE A 573 12.42 1.46 17.10
C PHE A 573 11.85 2.88 17.28
N ALA A 574 12.74 3.89 17.45
CA ALA A 574 12.34 5.29 17.51
C ALA A 574 11.71 5.75 16.18
N ALA A 575 12.29 5.35 15.03
CA ALA A 575 11.72 5.65 13.72
C ALA A 575 10.36 4.95 13.52
N GLY A 576 10.18 3.75 14.07
CA GLY A 576 8.88 3.06 14.09
C GLY A 576 7.83 3.77 14.93
N ALA A 577 8.21 4.30 16.09
CA ALA A 577 7.33 5.12 16.92
C ALA A 577 6.94 6.44 16.22
N GLU A 578 7.87 7.05 15.48
CA GLU A 578 7.56 8.20 14.62
C GLU A 578 6.56 7.81 13.52
N ALA A 579 6.76 6.68 12.83
CA ALA A 579 5.83 6.20 11.82
C ALA A 579 4.42 5.98 12.40
N ALA A 580 4.31 5.38 13.58
CA ALA A 580 3.03 5.16 14.27
C ALA A 580 2.35 6.47 14.69
N SER A 581 3.11 7.50 15.07
CA SER A 581 2.55 8.79 15.52
C SER A 581 2.25 9.76 14.37
N THR A 582 2.97 9.67 13.25
CA THR A 582 2.94 10.67 12.17
C THR A 582 2.55 10.11 10.80
N GLY A 583 2.66 8.80 10.57
CA GLY A 583 2.53 8.19 9.24
C GLY A 583 3.76 8.38 8.34
N VAL A 584 4.84 8.99 8.82
CA VAL A 584 6.11 9.11 8.08
C VAL A 584 6.84 7.77 8.12
N PRO A 585 7.18 7.17 6.97
CA PRO A 585 7.75 5.82 6.94
C PRO A 585 9.17 5.74 7.50
N ILE A 586 9.57 4.51 7.92
CA ILE A 586 10.96 4.23 8.32
C ILE A 586 11.90 4.28 7.12
N MET A 587 11.51 3.66 6.00
CA MET A 587 12.25 3.75 4.74
C MET A 587 11.73 4.93 3.93
N ARG A 588 12.53 6.00 3.85
CA ARG A 588 12.10 7.30 3.30
C ARG A 588 12.65 7.52 1.91
N PRO A 589 11.79 7.66 0.89
CA PRO A 589 12.24 8.13 -0.43
C PRO A 589 12.99 9.45 -0.30
N MET A 590 14.04 9.63 -1.11
CA MET A 590 14.82 10.89 -1.11
C MET A 590 13.93 12.10 -1.42
N ALA A 591 12.94 11.93 -2.30
CA ALA A 591 11.94 12.95 -2.63
C ALA A 591 11.07 13.41 -1.43
N LEU A 592 10.97 12.60 -0.36
CA LEU A 592 10.23 12.93 0.86
C LEU A 592 11.09 13.76 1.84
N GLU A 593 12.41 13.50 1.89
CA GLU A 593 13.33 14.16 2.83
C GLU A 593 13.97 15.42 2.26
N PHE A 594 14.20 15.47 0.95
CA PHE A 594 14.91 16.56 0.27
C PHE A 594 14.00 17.19 -0.80
N GLU A 595 12.89 17.79 -0.34
CA GLU A 595 11.81 18.28 -1.22
C GLU A 595 12.26 19.37 -2.19
N ASP A 596 13.21 20.22 -1.77
CA ASP A 596 13.74 21.32 -2.58
C ASP A 596 14.88 20.89 -3.53
N ASP A 597 15.34 19.64 -3.41
CA ASP A 597 16.41 19.11 -4.25
C ASP A 597 15.87 18.36 -5.46
N ARG A 598 16.03 18.94 -6.65
CA ARG A 598 15.55 18.36 -7.90
C ARG A 598 16.20 17.02 -8.22
N SER A 599 17.44 16.78 -7.79
CA SER A 599 18.12 15.50 -8.00
C SER A 599 17.47 14.41 -7.14
N ALA A 600 17.04 14.74 -5.93
CA ALA A 600 16.35 13.82 -5.04
C ALA A 600 14.96 13.38 -5.55
N ALA A 601 14.33 14.20 -6.38
CA ALA A 601 12.96 13.99 -6.85
C ALA A 601 12.74 12.69 -7.65
N HIS A 602 13.78 12.17 -8.31
CA HIS A 602 13.70 10.99 -9.19
C HIS A 602 14.45 9.76 -8.65
N LEU A 603 15.06 9.87 -7.46
CA LEU A 603 15.89 8.80 -6.90
C LEU A 603 15.04 7.63 -6.40
N ASP A 604 15.26 6.46 -6.95
CA ASP A 604 14.56 5.22 -6.65
C ASP A 604 15.50 4.04 -6.34
N THR A 605 16.82 4.30 -6.27
CA THR A 605 17.87 3.31 -5.99
C THR A 605 18.58 3.54 -4.66
N GLN A 606 18.11 4.51 -3.88
CA GLN A 606 18.62 4.86 -2.56
C GLN A 606 17.51 5.45 -1.69
N TYR A 607 17.68 5.46 -0.39
CA TYR A 607 16.70 5.96 0.56
C TYR A 607 17.36 6.42 1.87
N LEU A 608 16.60 7.10 2.72
CA LEU A 608 16.95 7.24 4.13
C LEU A 608 16.26 6.17 4.96
N LEU A 609 17.02 5.47 5.79
CA LEU A 609 16.52 4.63 6.86
C LEU A 609 16.41 5.50 8.12
N GLY A 610 15.16 5.76 8.57
CA GLY A 610 14.90 6.87 9.50
C GLY A 610 15.17 8.22 8.85
N HIS A 611 15.59 9.20 9.61
CA HIS A 611 15.84 10.57 9.13
C HIS A 611 17.32 10.89 8.85
N ASP A 612 18.27 10.04 9.31
CA ASP A 612 19.70 10.38 9.26
C ASP A 612 20.57 9.38 8.50
N LEU A 613 20.09 8.15 8.23
CA LEU A 613 20.94 7.11 7.68
C LEU A 613 20.67 6.89 6.18
N LEU A 614 21.52 7.45 5.30
CA LEU A 614 21.45 7.21 3.87
C LEU A 614 21.98 5.83 3.54
N VAL A 615 21.17 5.06 2.78
CA VAL A 615 21.46 3.71 2.30
C VAL A 615 21.34 3.69 0.77
N ALA A 616 22.40 3.28 0.08
CA ALA A 616 22.37 3.04 -1.37
C ALA A 616 22.77 1.58 -1.65
N PRO A 617 21.80 0.66 -1.84
CA PRO A 617 22.09 -0.73 -2.18
C PRO A 617 22.91 -0.87 -3.47
N VAL A 618 23.72 -1.91 -3.55
CA VAL A 618 24.56 -2.21 -4.71
C VAL A 618 23.83 -3.22 -5.60
N PHE A 619 23.46 -2.83 -6.80
CA PHE A 619 22.69 -3.64 -7.76
C PHE A 619 23.56 -4.20 -8.90
N THR A 620 24.85 -4.38 -8.66
CA THR A 620 25.81 -4.88 -9.65
C THR A 620 26.68 -5.97 -9.07
N GLU A 621 27.14 -6.87 -9.94
CA GLU A 621 28.06 -7.96 -9.57
C GLU A 621 29.43 -7.42 -9.14
N ASP A 622 29.97 -6.46 -9.91
CA ASP A 622 31.30 -5.88 -9.70
C ASP A 622 31.40 -4.92 -8.50
N GLY A 623 30.29 -4.66 -7.83
CA GLY A 623 30.23 -3.77 -6.66
C GLY A 623 30.17 -2.28 -6.98
N THR A 624 30.13 -1.92 -8.25
CA THR A 624 29.99 -0.52 -8.65
C THR A 624 28.61 0.01 -8.29
N VAL A 625 28.56 1.16 -7.61
CA VAL A 625 27.34 1.86 -7.26
C VAL A 625 27.48 3.35 -7.53
N GLU A 626 26.47 3.92 -8.15
CA GLU A 626 26.31 5.36 -8.29
C GLU A 626 25.16 5.83 -7.40
N PHE A 627 25.40 6.84 -6.58
CA PHE A 627 24.41 7.39 -5.66
C PHE A 627 24.57 8.90 -5.52
N TYR A 628 23.52 9.53 -5.08
CA TYR A 628 23.47 10.97 -4.85
C TYR A 628 23.64 11.28 -3.36
N LEU A 629 24.62 12.12 -3.04
CA LEU A 629 24.82 12.64 -1.69
C LEU A 629 24.22 14.05 -1.62
N PRO A 630 23.04 14.23 -0.98
CA PRO A 630 22.40 15.54 -0.88
C PRO A 630 23.24 16.58 -0.17
N ARG A 631 22.91 17.86 -0.36
CA ARG A 631 23.55 18.95 0.38
C ARG A 631 23.44 18.73 1.88
N GLY A 632 24.56 18.85 2.57
CA GLY A 632 24.67 18.67 4.02
C GLY A 632 26.02 18.14 4.42
N THR A 633 26.16 17.84 5.71
CA THR A 633 27.34 17.16 6.24
C THR A 633 27.01 15.71 6.49
N TRP A 634 27.86 14.83 6.02
CA TRP A 634 27.69 13.38 6.04
C TRP A 634 28.93 12.69 6.57
N THR A 635 28.78 11.69 7.39
CA THR A 635 29.87 10.85 7.89
C THR A 635 29.71 9.43 7.34
N SER A 636 30.71 8.93 6.62
CA SER A 636 30.73 7.55 6.14
C SER A 636 30.71 6.59 7.35
N TRP A 637 29.79 5.64 7.37
CA TRP A 637 29.67 4.64 8.43
C TRP A 637 30.94 3.78 8.55
N TRP A 638 31.52 3.41 7.40
CA TRP A 638 32.62 2.45 7.34
C TRP A 638 33.97 3.07 7.69
N THR A 639 34.20 4.31 7.26
CA THR A 639 35.51 4.96 7.39
C THR A 639 35.55 6.03 8.48
N GLY A 640 34.40 6.54 8.92
CA GLY A 640 34.31 7.70 9.79
C GLY A 640 34.71 9.01 9.09
N GLU A 641 34.94 8.99 7.79
CA GLU A 641 35.26 10.19 7.02
C GLU A 641 34.09 11.14 6.93
N ARG A 642 34.35 12.39 7.28
CA ARG A 642 33.36 13.47 7.24
C ARG A 642 33.42 14.21 5.91
N THR A 643 32.31 14.33 5.24
CA THR A 643 32.18 15.01 3.95
C THR A 643 31.13 16.13 4.02
N VAL A 644 31.47 17.31 3.51
CA VAL A 644 30.50 18.38 3.27
C VAL A 644 30.09 18.31 1.80
N SER A 645 28.84 17.86 1.54
CA SER A 645 28.29 17.77 0.20
C SER A 645 27.54 19.05 -0.18
N THR A 646 27.71 19.48 -1.42
CA THR A 646 26.91 20.56 -2.05
C THR A 646 25.72 20.02 -2.88
N GLY A 647 25.50 18.70 -2.83
CA GLY A 647 24.60 17.96 -3.71
C GLY A 647 25.37 17.41 -4.90
N GLU A 648 25.87 16.18 -4.81
CA GLU A 648 26.77 15.60 -5.81
C GLU A 648 26.51 14.10 -6.03
N TRP A 649 26.69 13.65 -7.25
CA TRP A 649 26.74 12.25 -7.58
C TRP A 649 28.09 11.67 -7.25
N ARG A 650 28.10 10.48 -6.64
CA ARG A 650 29.29 9.71 -6.32
C ARG A 650 29.25 8.35 -6.98
N ARG A 651 30.44 7.85 -7.27
CA ARG A 651 30.64 6.49 -7.75
C ARG A 651 31.67 5.81 -6.85
N GLU A 652 31.25 4.68 -6.27
CA GLU A 652 32.08 3.88 -5.37
C GLU A 652 32.07 2.43 -5.83
N VAL A 653 33.04 1.65 -5.32
CA VAL A 653 33.10 0.20 -5.52
C VAL A 653 33.18 -0.46 -4.16
N HIS A 654 32.24 -1.34 -3.87
CA HIS A 654 32.09 -2.01 -2.60
C HIS A 654 32.26 -3.52 -2.68
N GLY A 655 32.92 -4.13 -1.70
CA GLY A 655 32.86 -5.56 -1.43
C GLY A 655 31.44 -5.96 -0.99
N PHE A 656 31.20 -7.24 -0.74
CA PHE A 656 29.92 -7.70 -0.21
C PHE A 656 29.68 -7.32 1.25
N ASP A 657 30.75 -6.95 1.95
CA ASP A 657 30.78 -6.50 3.35
C ASP A 657 30.45 -5.01 3.53
N SER A 658 30.14 -4.29 2.46
CA SER A 658 29.85 -2.86 2.52
C SER A 658 28.90 -2.42 1.40
N LEU A 659 28.34 -1.23 1.58
CA LEU A 659 27.60 -0.44 0.60
C LEU A 659 27.72 1.04 1.01
N PRO A 660 27.38 2.03 0.17
CA PRO A 660 27.28 3.40 0.61
C PRO A 660 26.30 3.55 1.78
N LEU A 661 26.84 3.87 2.95
CA LEU A 661 26.11 4.06 4.19
C LEU A 661 26.66 5.30 4.87
N TYR A 662 25.83 6.34 4.96
CA TYR A 662 26.25 7.65 5.45
C TYR A 662 25.30 8.16 6.53
N VAL A 663 25.85 8.67 7.60
CA VAL A 663 25.11 9.34 8.68
C VAL A 663 25.04 10.82 8.39
N ARG A 664 23.84 11.38 8.37
CA ARG A 664 23.60 12.82 8.27
C ARG A 664 23.94 13.48 9.60
N GLU A 665 24.72 14.53 9.56
CA GLU A 665 24.92 15.40 10.73
C GLU A 665 23.79 16.44 10.78
N GLY A 666 23.12 16.52 11.93
CA GLY A 666 22.00 17.44 12.19
C GLY A 666 22.38 18.91 12.27
#